data_9f0d63f00289510082b8188c309cd20f
#
_entry.id   9f0d63f00289510082b8188c309cd20f
#
_cell.length_a   1.000
_cell.length_b   1.000
_cell.length_c   1.000
_cell.angle_alpha   90.00
_cell.angle_beta   90.00
_cell.angle_gamma   90.00
#
_symmetry.space_group_name_H-M   'P 1'
#
loop_
_entity.id
_entity.type
_entity.pdbx_description
1 polymer ?
#
loop_
_entity_poly.entity_id
_entity_poly.type
_entity_poly.pdbx_seq_one_letter_code
_entity_poly.pdbx_strand_id
1 'polypeptide(L)'
;MKFNRTIRIASLTVLLGLGLGSCKDFLEEELVSTLTNDYFSTEQGLEDLVKASYEQTRYKFALEHSYAMFNFGVDEMTSADQPVYEWWNRYDNRLSPTNTDGFVDGVWTADYDGINRCNIGIARIPGIQGTTTLRTDAQKTQRLAELRFLRAYYYFQLVQQYGAIPLVLQPTEGVQLEYTRESVPNVYRAIINDLRFASDNLAPTNTEFGRATKNAAMHYLAKVYLTRGSAVADVRGQKPTDMDSAAYYADQVITSGRNPLATDYSQLFDISNYTNSVAAQTNREILFSAQFVNVPALSGRFGNRVHSYFTLQYDNEPGMIRDIANDRPFRRVMPTNYAMDIFDRRNDSRFYKMMRTAWIANNTSTTGYPRWTAADAPTPAQVGQPKFALGDTAFYVIVNTRNNPIPQAQIDRSRYKIFARYVRNAAGDVVTGAYDPSGTLALRNKFPQLIKYTDPFRPSAADEAGTKDGILARSAETYLIGAEAHGRKGNYTKALEYINALRQRAAYKAGEAKPSVNWRVEGGTRGDATSSYPALMATTANFNTNDPREMYPASVTTTEQRFIHFILNERTRELLGELHRWEDLVRTETLLLRAPLFNADAAGIGLPNSGVKPFHKLRPIPQTHLERIFRNGQPLTSEERQAEQNPGY
;
A
#
# COMPACT_ATOMS: atom_id res chain seq x y z
N MET A 1 86.29 -17.51 21.89
CA MET A 1 85.08 -16.65 21.51
C MET A 1 84.64 -16.78 20.05
N LYS A 2 84.85 -17.92 19.38
CA LYS A 2 84.38 -18.15 18.00
C LYS A 2 83.27 -19.19 17.88
N PHE A 3 82.96 -19.93 18.94
CA PHE A 3 81.97 -21.04 18.93
C PHE A 3 80.52 -20.57 19.08
N ASN A 4 80.25 -19.38 19.69
CA ASN A 4 78.88 -18.88 19.93
C ASN A 4 78.25 -18.15 18.72
N ARG A 5 78.97 -17.85 17.68
CA ARG A 5 78.41 -17.14 16.49
C ARG A 5 77.79 -18.09 15.48
N THR A 6 78.34 -19.29 15.34
CA THR A 6 77.85 -20.32 14.42
C THR A 6 76.55 -20.95 14.90
N ILE A 7 76.35 -21.13 16.22
CA ILE A 7 75.13 -21.70 16.79
C ILE A 7 73.98 -20.66 16.68
N ARG A 8 74.28 -19.36 16.82
CA ARG A 8 73.21 -18.32 16.65
C ARG A 8 72.76 -18.15 15.23
N ILE A 9 73.61 -18.35 14.24
CA ILE A 9 73.24 -18.30 12.82
C ILE A 9 72.47 -19.55 12.43
N ALA A 10 72.82 -20.77 12.90
CA ALA A 10 72.11 -21.99 12.65
C ALA A 10 70.67 -21.97 13.29
N SER A 11 70.56 -21.43 14.50
CA SER A 11 69.25 -21.26 15.16
C SER A 11 68.33 -20.24 14.46
N LEU A 12 68.91 -19.17 13.90
CA LEU A 12 68.10 -18.19 13.15
C LEU A 12 67.65 -18.70 11.79
N THR A 13 68.46 -19.53 11.14
CA THR A 13 68.10 -20.17 9.84
C THR A 13 67.03 -21.27 10.03
N VAL A 14 67.02 -21.99 11.12
CA VAL A 14 65.99 -22.99 11.42
C VAL A 14 64.66 -22.28 11.85
N LEU A 15 64.69 -21.15 12.55
CA LEU A 15 63.50 -20.39 12.85
C LEU A 15 62.90 -19.70 11.63
N LEU A 16 63.73 -19.26 10.64
CA LEU A 16 63.23 -18.72 9.37
C LEU A 16 62.66 -19.81 8.43
N GLY A 17 63.16 -21.04 8.52
CA GLY A 17 62.68 -22.17 7.69
C GLY A 17 61.36 -22.75 8.20
N LEU A 18 61.01 -22.60 9.48
CA LEU A 18 59.74 -23.01 10.05
C LEU A 18 58.61 -22.02 9.84
N GLY A 19 58.93 -20.76 9.44
CA GLY A 19 57.93 -19.73 9.16
C GLY A 19 57.35 -19.72 7.76
N LEU A 20 57.84 -20.59 6.84
CA LEU A 20 57.36 -20.64 5.45
C LEU A 20 56.42 -21.80 5.16
N GLY A 21 56.09 -22.60 6.15
CA GLY A 21 54.98 -23.57 6.14
C GLY A 21 53.69 -22.89 6.57
N SER A 22 53.35 -21.74 6.02
CA SER A 22 52.02 -21.10 6.21
C SER A 22 50.96 -22.04 5.61
N CYS A 23 50.15 -22.61 6.48
CA CYS A 23 48.98 -23.40 6.11
C CYS A 23 48.17 -22.62 5.06
N LYS A 24 48.14 -23.09 3.84
CA LYS A 24 47.21 -22.60 2.83
C LYS A 24 45.76 -22.72 3.29
N ASP A 25 45.46 -23.68 4.14
CA ASP A 25 44.12 -23.97 4.68
C ASP A 25 43.67 -22.98 5.78
N PHE A 26 44.57 -22.13 6.31
CA PHE A 26 44.19 -21.11 7.31
C PHE A 26 43.65 -19.78 6.69
N LEU A 27 43.72 -19.65 5.38
CA LEU A 27 43.23 -18.50 4.63
C LEU A 27 42.04 -18.85 3.72
N GLU A 28 41.54 -20.08 3.75
CA GLU A 28 40.21 -20.37 3.21
C GLU A 28 39.21 -19.98 4.28
N GLU A 29 38.62 -18.79 4.10
CA GLU A 29 37.50 -18.33 4.86
C GLU A 29 36.34 -19.30 4.60
N GLU A 30 36.14 -20.30 5.47
CA GLU A 30 34.90 -21.06 5.48
C GLU A 30 33.78 -20.05 5.83
N LEU A 31 33.07 -19.59 4.82
CA LEU A 31 31.89 -18.76 4.97
C LEU A 31 30.78 -19.60 5.62
N VAL A 32 30.84 -19.75 6.94
CA VAL A 32 29.90 -20.55 7.75
C VAL A 32 28.48 -19.94 7.74
N SER A 33 28.28 -18.73 7.22
CA SER A 33 27.00 -18.00 7.26
C SER A 33 26.54 -17.38 5.95
N THR A 34 27.24 -17.54 4.82
CA THR A 34 26.82 -17.04 3.52
C THR A 34 26.40 -18.18 2.61
N LEU A 35 25.19 -18.09 2.06
CA LEU A 35 24.70 -19.00 1.03
C LEU A 35 25.58 -18.82 -0.23
N THR A 36 26.42 -19.81 -0.50
CA THR A 36 27.33 -19.78 -1.64
C THR A 36 26.60 -20.02 -2.96
N ASN A 37 27.21 -19.66 -4.08
CA ASN A 37 26.69 -20.00 -5.40
C ASN A 37 26.45 -21.51 -5.59
N ASP A 38 27.23 -22.34 -4.90
CA ASP A 38 27.12 -23.81 -4.93
C ASP A 38 25.86 -24.30 -4.22
N TYR A 39 25.42 -23.61 -3.14
CA TYR A 39 24.15 -23.93 -2.49
C TYR A 39 22.96 -23.81 -3.45
N PHE A 40 22.93 -22.75 -4.27
CA PHE A 40 21.89 -22.56 -5.30
C PHE A 40 22.04 -23.48 -6.52
N SER A 41 22.98 -24.43 -6.49
CA SER A 41 23.06 -25.54 -7.46
C SER A 41 22.40 -26.81 -6.91
N THR A 42 21.89 -26.78 -5.68
CA THR A 42 21.13 -27.89 -5.06
C THR A 42 19.63 -27.68 -5.17
N GLU A 43 18.86 -28.75 -5.09
CA GLU A 43 17.39 -28.71 -5.09
C GLU A 43 16.85 -27.88 -3.91
N GLN A 44 17.39 -28.08 -2.69
CA GLN A 44 17.00 -27.30 -1.52
C GLN A 44 17.34 -25.82 -1.68
N GLY A 45 18.54 -25.50 -2.16
CA GLY A 45 18.95 -24.13 -2.37
C GLY A 45 18.07 -23.39 -3.39
N LEU A 46 17.63 -24.09 -4.45
CA LEU A 46 16.70 -23.50 -5.42
C LEU A 46 15.28 -23.30 -4.84
N GLU A 47 14.78 -24.23 -4.02
CA GLU A 47 13.50 -24.02 -3.32
C GLU A 47 13.56 -22.83 -2.34
N ASP A 48 14.68 -22.69 -1.62
CA ASP A 48 14.89 -21.56 -0.72
C ASP A 48 15.05 -20.25 -1.48
N LEU A 49 15.69 -20.26 -2.66
CA LEU A 49 15.76 -19.10 -3.56
C LEU A 49 14.37 -18.68 -4.07
N VAL A 50 13.51 -19.65 -4.43
CA VAL A 50 12.11 -19.36 -4.80
C VAL A 50 11.39 -18.67 -3.65
N LYS A 51 11.51 -19.19 -2.41
CA LYS A 51 10.92 -18.55 -1.22
C LYS A 51 11.50 -17.17 -0.96
N ALA A 52 12.83 -17.03 -1.04
CA ALA A 52 13.53 -15.75 -0.87
C ALA A 52 13.14 -14.71 -1.93
N SER A 53 12.71 -15.15 -3.11
CA SER A 53 12.21 -14.24 -4.15
C SER A 53 10.89 -13.56 -3.80
N TYR A 54 10.11 -14.09 -2.85
CA TYR A 54 8.92 -13.43 -2.31
C TYR A 54 9.24 -12.34 -1.27
N GLU A 55 10.43 -12.37 -0.65
CA GLU A 55 10.77 -11.45 0.46
C GLU A 55 10.58 -9.99 0.08
N GLN A 56 10.98 -9.61 -1.13
CA GLN A 56 10.93 -8.21 -1.57
C GLN A 56 9.51 -7.65 -1.68
N THR A 57 8.49 -8.50 -1.79
CA THR A 57 7.08 -8.05 -1.74
C THR A 57 6.73 -7.37 -0.41
N ARG A 58 7.43 -7.75 0.69
CA ARG A 58 7.29 -7.15 2.03
C ARG A 58 7.76 -5.70 2.06
N TYR A 59 8.70 -5.32 1.17
CA TYR A 59 9.27 -3.97 1.16
C TYR A 59 8.19 -2.91 1.01
N LYS A 60 7.13 -3.18 0.23
CA LYS A 60 5.99 -2.25 0.06
C LYS A 60 5.32 -1.85 1.38
N PHE A 61 5.46 -2.63 2.46
CA PHE A 61 4.81 -2.39 3.77
C PHE A 61 5.81 -2.06 4.89
N ALA A 62 7.11 -2.13 4.62
CA ALA A 62 8.13 -2.15 5.66
C ALA A 62 8.52 -0.76 6.17
N LEU A 63 8.52 0.25 5.32
CA LEU A 63 9.03 1.59 5.60
C LEU A 63 8.03 2.68 5.19
N GLU A 64 8.34 3.91 5.53
CA GLU A 64 7.46 5.05 5.25
C GLU A 64 7.29 5.38 3.77
N HIS A 65 8.13 4.83 2.86
CA HIS A 65 7.89 4.90 1.41
C HIS A 65 6.54 4.29 1.00
N SER A 66 6.00 3.36 1.79
CA SER A 66 4.70 2.74 1.54
C SER A 66 3.60 3.77 1.33
N TYR A 67 3.47 4.73 2.24
CA TYR A 67 2.50 5.80 2.06
C TYR A 67 3.05 6.95 1.21
N ALA A 68 4.35 7.27 1.34
CA ALA A 68 4.94 8.41 0.65
C ALA A 68 4.87 8.26 -0.87
N MET A 69 5.24 7.11 -1.40
CA MET A 69 5.26 6.87 -2.86
C MET A 69 3.88 6.55 -3.44
N PHE A 70 3.00 5.89 -2.67
CA PHE A 70 1.76 5.33 -3.20
C PHE A 70 0.49 6.07 -2.78
N ASN A 71 0.53 6.80 -1.64
CA ASN A 71 -0.65 7.48 -1.08
C ASN A 71 -0.45 8.97 -0.79
N PHE A 72 0.75 9.53 -0.92
CA PHE A 72 0.95 10.97 -0.87
C PHE A 72 0.85 11.61 -2.27
N GLY A 73 0.49 12.89 -2.29
CA GLY A 73 0.30 13.63 -3.51
C GLY A 73 -0.90 13.14 -4.35
N VAL A 74 -1.88 12.50 -3.71
CA VAL A 74 -3.10 11.99 -4.35
C VAL A 74 -4.34 12.72 -3.82
N ASP A 75 -5.49 12.41 -4.38
CA ASP A 75 -6.77 13.02 -4.02
C ASP A 75 -7.40 12.47 -2.73
N GLU A 76 -7.06 11.23 -2.31
CA GLU A 76 -7.74 10.55 -1.20
C GLU A 76 -7.01 10.63 0.15
N MET A 77 -5.71 10.88 0.16
CA MET A 77 -4.90 10.95 1.38
C MET A 77 -4.02 12.20 1.38
N THR A 78 -3.75 12.73 2.57
CA THR A 78 -2.88 13.88 2.81
C THR A 78 -2.09 13.72 4.10
N SER A 79 -1.20 14.65 4.39
CA SER A 79 -0.39 14.66 5.62
C SER A 79 -1.26 14.85 6.86
N ALA A 80 -1.04 14.05 7.90
CA ALA A 80 -1.52 14.32 9.26
C ALA A 80 -0.59 15.33 9.97
N ASP A 81 -0.70 15.49 11.30
CA ASP A 81 0.02 16.54 12.05
C ASP A 81 1.52 16.25 12.32
N GLN A 82 1.98 15.02 12.09
CA GLN A 82 3.38 14.64 12.19
C GLN A 82 3.90 14.11 10.85
N PRO A 83 3.85 14.91 9.79
CA PRO A 83 4.29 14.43 8.48
C PRO A 83 5.81 14.23 8.48
N VAL A 84 6.22 13.09 7.96
CA VAL A 84 7.57 12.83 7.52
C VAL A 84 7.48 12.59 6.02
N TYR A 85 8.46 13.06 5.26
CA TYR A 85 8.46 12.92 3.80
C TYR A 85 7.30 13.65 3.10
N GLU A 86 6.84 14.76 3.66
CA GLU A 86 5.74 15.58 3.14
C GLU A 86 6.01 16.15 1.75
N TRP A 87 7.24 16.18 1.29
CA TRP A 87 7.58 16.58 -0.09
C TRP A 87 6.99 15.66 -1.15
N TRP A 88 6.73 14.41 -0.85
CA TRP A 88 5.98 13.51 -1.72
C TRP A 88 4.51 13.95 -1.86
N ASN A 89 3.95 14.53 -0.79
CA ASN A 89 2.58 15.06 -0.78
C ASN A 89 2.49 16.43 -1.44
N ARG A 90 3.51 17.27 -1.23
CA ARG A 90 3.58 18.66 -1.71
C ARG A 90 4.17 18.79 -3.09
N TYR A 91 4.86 17.79 -3.60
CA TYR A 91 5.63 17.87 -4.85
C TYR A 91 6.60 19.05 -4.85
N ASP A 92 7.27 19.29 -3.75
CA ASP A 92 8.26 20.37 -3.64
C ASP A 92 9.65 19.94 -4.14
N ASN A 93 10.60 20.87 -4.17
CA ASN A 93 11.94 20.65 -4.72
C ASN A 93 12.80 19.63 -3.94
N ARG A 94 12.34 19.16 -2.77
CA ARG A 94 12.97 18.04 -2.05
C ARG A 94 12.66 16.69 -2.68
N LEU A 95 11.64 16.60 -3.53
CA LEU A 95 11.43 15.44 -4.39
C LEU A 95 12.43 15.49 -5.55
N SER A 96 13.65 15.09 -5.28
CA SER A 96 14.79 15.18 -6.18
C SER A 96 15.61 13.88 -6.15
N PRO A 97 16.40 13.60 -7.20
CA PRO A 97 17.23 12.39 -7.28
C PRO A 97 18.34 12.35 -6.23
N THR A 98 18.74 13.51 -5.70
CA THR A 98 19.80 13.64 -4.69
C THR A 98 19.27 13.64 -3.26
N ASN A 99 17.96 13.57 -3.06
CA ASN A 99 17.41 13.45 -1.72
C ASN A 99 17.70 12.04 -1.19
N THR A 100 18.58 11.97 -0.19
CA THR A 100 19.17 10.73 0.33
C THR A 100 18.29 9.99 1.34
N ASP A 101 17.03 10.35 1.48
CA ASP A 101 16.14 9.70 2.45
C ASP A 101 15.76 8.24 2.10
N GLY A 102 16.43 7.66 1.12
CA GLY A 102 16.41 6.23 0.85
C GLY A 102 15.16 5.71 0.13
N PHE A 103 14.14 6.54 -0.15
CA PHE A 103 12.91 6.04 -0.75
C PHE A 103 12.98 5.92 -2.26
N VAL A 104 13.63 6.86 -2.93
CA VAL A 104 13.81 6.81 -4.38
C VAL A 104 14.61 5.58 -4.78
N ASP A 105 15.72 5.31 -4.08
CA ASP A 105 16.56 4.15 -4.34
C ASP A 105 16.14 2.88 -3.60
N GLY A 106 15.42 2.99 -2.50
CA GLY A 106 15.01 1.83 -1.72
C GLY A 106 14.10 0.87 -2.47
N VAL A 107 13.03 1.39 -3.11
CA VAL A 107 12.14 0.57 -3.95
C VAL A 107 12.88 0.05 -5.18
N TRP A 108 13.69 0.90 -5.84
CA TRP A 108 14.52 0.50 -6.95
C TRP A 108 15.43 -0.69 -6.60
N THR A 109 16.19 -0.55 -5.52
CA THR A 109 17.13 -1.59 -5.08
C THR A 109 16.41 -2.89 -4.67
N ALA A 110 15.31 -2.77 -3.92
CA ALA A 110 14.54 -3.93 -3.48
C ALA A 110 13.95 -4.71 -4.66
N ASP A 111 13.36 -4.02 -5.63
CA ASP A 111 12.77 -4.69 -6.79
C ASP A 111 13.83 -5.33 -7.70
N TYR A 112 14.97 -4.67 -7.93
CA TYR A 112 16.07 -5.28 -8.71
C TYR A 112 16.74 -6.45 -7.98
N ASP A 113 16.83 -6.44 -6.65
CA ASP A 113 17.26 -7.60 -5.86
C ASP A 113 16.29 -8.79 -6.06
N GLY A 114 14.97 -8.53 -6.01
CA GLY A 114 13.95 -9.54 -6.32
C GLY A 114 14.07 -10.07 -7.75
N ILE A 115 14.27 -9.19 -8.73
CA ILE A 115 14.46 -9.56 -10.15
C ILE A 115 15.69 -10.46 -10.33
N ASN A 116 16.83 -10.12 -9.70
CA ASN A 116 18.03 -10.92 -9.82
C ASN A 116 17.87 -12.32 -9.22
N ARG A 117 17.23 -12.44 -8.05
CA ARG A 117 16.87 -13.75 -7.45
C ARG A 117 15.99 -14.57 -8.40
N CYS A 118 14.99 -13.95 -9.02
CA CYS A 118 14.15 -14.60 -10.01
C CYS A 118 14.96 -15.06 -11.22
N ASN A 119 15.88 -14.23 -11.75
CA ASN A 119 16.72 -14.57 -12.89
C ASN A 119 17.62 -15.77 -12.61
N ILE A 120 18.25 -15.83 -11.42
CA ILE A 120 19.07 -16.97 -10.99
C ILE A 120 18.24 -18.26 -10.98
N GLY A 121 17.06 -18.24 -10.37
CA GLY A 121 16.19 -19.42 -10.31
C GLY A 121 15.69 -19.84 -11.69
N ILE A 122 15.29 -18.89 -12.55
CA ILE A 122 14.83 -19.15 -13.92
C ILE A 122 15.94 -19.80 -14.75
N ALA A 123 17.19 -19.38 -14.57
CA ALA A 123 18.31 -19.95 -15.31
C ALA A 123 18.71 -21.35 -14.82
N ARG A 124 18.64 -21.61 -13.51
CA ARG A 124 19.20 -22.84 -12.89
C ARG A 124 18.20 -23.99 -12.75
N ILE A 125 16.91 -23.71 -12.47
CA ILE A 125 15.90 -24.75 -12.24
C ILE A 125 15.78 -25.74 -13.41
N PRO A 126 15.84 -25.36 -14.70
CA PRO A 126 15.75 -26.32 -15.80
C PRO A 126 16.82 -27.42 -15.76
N GLY A 127 18.04 -27.10 -15.36
CA GLY A 127 19.18 -28.01 -15.36
C GLY A 127 19.32 -28.87 -14.10
N ILE A 128 18.57 -28.62 -13.01
CA ILE A 128 18.72 -29.35 -11.76
C ILE A 128 18.23 -30.79 -11.87
N GLN A 129 18.98 -31.72 -11.26
CA GLN A 129 18.58 -33.11 -11.08
C GLN A 129 17.94 -33.28 -9.69
N GLY A 130 16.69 -32.80 -9.56
CA GLY A 130 15.95 -32.88 -8.31
C GLY A 130 15.40 -34.27 -8.04
N THR A 131 15.17 -34.58 -6.76
CA THR A 131 14.67 -35.87 -6.29
C THR A 131 13.30 -35.80 -5.64
N THR A 132 12.87 -34.60 -5.20
CA THR A 132 11.64 -34.37 -4.44
C THR A 132 10.74 -33.31 -5.06
N THR A 133 11.07 -32.05 -4.93
CA THR A 133 10.26 -30.89 -5.30
C THR A 133 10.54 -30.35 -6.71
N LEU A 134 11.71 -30.68 -7.29
CA LEU A 134 12.16 -30.32 -8.64
C LEU A 134 12.47 -31.55 -9.51
N ARG A 135 11.85 -32.70 -9.20
CA ARG A 135 12.08 -33.97 -9.85
C ARG A 135 11.50 -34.06 -11.26
N THR A 136 10.30 -33.55 -11.45
CA THR A 136 9.57 -33.60 -12.74
C THR A 136 9.57 -32.26 -13.44
N ASP A 137 9.43 -32.28 -14.78
CA ASP A 137 9.30 -31.05 -15.58
C ASP A 137 8.09 -30.21 -15.15
N ALA A 138 6.99 -30.85 -14.72
CA ALA A 138 5.83 -30.14 -14.20
C ALA A 138 6.15 -29.37 -12.90
N GLN A 139 6.90 -29.98 -11.97
CA GLN A 139 7.33 -29.32 -10.74
C GLN A 139 8.29 -28.15 -11.05
N LYS A 140 9.26 -28.35 -11.92
CA LYS A 140 10.17 -27.29 -12.38
C LYS A 140 9.41 -26.15 -13.04
N THR A 141 8.48 -26.47 -13.94
CA THR A 141 7.63 -25.49 -14.63
C THR A 141 6.78 -24.68 -13.67
N GLN A 142 6.25 -25.30 -12.61
CA GLN A 142 5.51 -24.61 -11.55
C GLN A 142 6.41 -23.57 -10.85
N ARG A 143 7.65 -23.92 -10.47
CA ARG A 143 8.58 -22.98 -9.83
C ARG A 143 9.06 -21.87 -10.78
N LEU A 144 9.29 -22.21 -12.04
CA LEU A 144 9.58 -21.21 -13.09
C LEU A 144 8.41 -20.22 -13.23
N ALA A 145 7.17 -20.69 -13.15
CA ALA A 145 5.99 -19.86 -13.24
C ALA A 145 5.87 -18.90 -12.03
N GLU A 146 6.21 -19.36 -10.83
CA GLU A 146 6.28 -18.49 -9.64
C GLU A 146 7.33 -17.39 -9.81
N LEU A 147 8.54 -17.74 -10.23
CA LEU A 147 9.63 -16.77 -10.41
C LEU A 147 9.34 -15.77 -11.54
N ARG A 148 8.73 -16.20 -12.64
CA ARG A 148 8.31 -15.29 -13.71
C ARG A 148 7.18 -14.37 -13.24
N PHE A 149 6.23 -14.86 -12.47
CA PHE A 149 5.20 -14.03 -11.85
C PHE A 149 5.82 -12.93 -10.98
N LEU A 150 6.75 -13.28 -10.09
CA LEU A 150 7.43 -12.32 -9.21
C LEU A 150 8.28 -11.33 -9.99
N ARG A 151 9.04 -11.78 -11.01
CA ARG A 151 9.83 -10.90 -11.86
C ARG A 151 8.95 -9.87 -12.58
N ALA A 152 7.82 -10.31 -13.11
CA ALA A 152 6.85 -9.42 -13.74
C ALA A 152 6.23 -8.44 -12.75
N TYR A 153 5.94 -8.87 -11.52
CA TYR A 153 5.44 -8.00 -10.44
C TYR A 153 6.43 -6.87 -10.14
N TYR A 154 7.71 -7.18 -9.95
CA TYR A 154 8.75 -6.19 -9.67
C TYR A 154 8.97 -5.23 -10.83
N TYR A 155 9.06 -5.73 -12.06
CA TYR A 155 9.15 -4.87 -13.24
C TYR A 155 7.91 -3.98 -13.42
N PHE A 156 6.72 -4.49 -13.09
CA PHE A 156 5.50 -3.70 -13.18
C PHE A 156 5.49 -2.56 -12.15
N GLN A 157 5.99 -2.79 -10.95
CA GLN A 157 6.16 -1.74 -9.94
C GLN A 157 7.17 -0.68 -10.42
N LEU A 158 8.34 -1.10 -10.88
CA LEU A 158 9.39 -0.21 -11.37
C LEU A 158 8.93 0.66 -12.56
N VAL A 159 8.32 0.05 -13.59
CA VAL A 159 7.95 0.79 -14.81
C VAL A 159 6.86 1.83 -14.55
N GLN A 160 5.95 1.58 -13.60
CA GLN A 160 4.94 2.55 -13.20
C GLN A 160 5.55 3.75 -12.47
N GLN A 161 6.58 3.54 -11.64
CA GLN A 161 7.22 4.61 -10.87
C GLN A 161 8.25 5.39 -11.70
N TYR A 162 9.07 4.69 -12.51
CA TYR A 162 10.27 5.28 -13.12
C TYR A 162 10.21 5.38 -14.65
N GLY A 163 9.23 4.77 -15.30
CA GLY A 163 9.13 4.75 -16.77
C GLY A 163 10.15 3.79 -17.41
N ALA A 164 11.00 4.29 -18.33
CA ALA A 164 12.08 3.50 -18.90
C ALA A 164 13.10 3.09 -17.83
N ILE A 165 13.47 1.81 -17.82
CA ILE A 165 14.31 1.19 -16.78
C ILE A 165 15.21 0.11 -17.40
N PRO A 166 16.36 -0.26 -16.80
CA PRO A 166 17.14 -1.41 -17.25
C PRO A 166 16.32 -2.71 -17.24
N LEU A 167 16.30 -3.43 -18.34
CA LEU A 167 15.59 -4.70 -18.49
C LEU A 167 16.58 -5.87 -18.47
N VAL A 168 16.82 -6.44 -17.30
CA VAL A 168 17.76 -7.55 -17.08
C VAL A 168 16.96 -8.85 -16.91
N LEU A 169 17.06 -9.74 -17.89
CA LEU A 169 16.30 -11.01 -17.92
C LEU A 169 17.18 -12.25 -17.68
N GLN A 170 18.47 -12.06 -17.47
CA GLN A 170 19.44 -13.11 -17.16
C GLN A 170 20.11 -12.82 -15.80
N PRO A 171 20.66 -13.84 -15.14
CA PRO A 171 21.47 -13.62 -13.95
C PRO A 171 22.62 -12.65 -14.24
N THR A 172 22.94 -11.79 -13.29
CA THR A 172 24.14 -10.97 -13.37
C THR A 172 25.34 -11.79 -12.96
N GLU A 173 26.28 -11.97 -13.88
CA GLU A 173 27.55 -12.66 -13.65
C GLU A 173 28.68 -11.64 -13.51
N GLY A 174 29.44 -11.74 -12.42
CA GLY A 174 30.53 -10.79 -12.13
C GLY A 174 30.03 -9.37 -11.87
N VAL A 175 30.88 -8.39 -12.13
CA VAL A 175 30.57 -6.97 -11.95
C VAL A 175 30.07 -6.39 -13.28
N GLN A 176 28.78 -6.10 -13.36
CA GLN A 176 28.15 -5.43 -14.50
C GLN A 176 27.97 -3.95 -14.15
N LEU A 177 28.60 -3.07 -14.93
CA LEU A 177 28.53 -1.63 -14.71
C LEU A 177 27.84 -0.87 -15.85
N GLU A 178 27.68 -1.51 -17.02
CA GLU A 178 27.06 -0.88 -18.19
C GLU A 178 25.59 -1.30 -18.30
N TYR A 179 24.71 -0.37 -18.03
CA TYR A 179 23.26 -0.55 -18.18
C TYR A 179 22.68 0.58 -19.02
N THR A 180 21.71 0.24 -19.84
CA THR A 180 20.88 1.20 -20.58
C THR A 180 19.43 1.04 -20.16
N ARG A 181 18.70 2.14 -20.13
CA ARG A 181 17.25 2.11 -19.86
C ARG A 181 16.53 1.58 -21.09
N GLU A 182 15.80 0.48 -20.93
CA GLU A 182 14.96 -0.08 -21.98
C GLU A 182 13.66 0.72 -22.10
N SER A 183 13.13 0.79 -23.33
CA SER A 183 11.88 1.49 -23.61
C SER A 183 10.69 0.91 -22.83
N VAL A 184 9.78 1.77 -22.41
CA VAL A 184 8.57 1.37 -21.65
C VAL A 184 7.77 0.27 -22.39
N PRO A 185 7.52 0.35 -23.73
CA PRO A 185 6.86 -0.73 -24.46
C PRO A 185 7.54 -2.08 -24.37
N ASN A 186 8.88 -2.11 -24.37
CA ASN A 186 9.64 -3.34 -24.27
C ASN A 186 9.57 -3.94 -22.86
N VAL A 187 9.61 -3.10 -21.82
CA VAL A 187 9.40 -3.54 -20.44
C VAL A 187 8.00 -4.15 -20.29
N TYR A 188 6.93 -3.49 -20.77
CA TYR A 188 5.58 -4.06 -20.75
C TYR A 188 5.47 -5.38 -21.51
N ARG A 189 6.19 -5.51 -22.63
CA ARG A 189 6.23 -6.77 -23.39
C ARG A 189 6.83 -7.90 -22.55
N ALA A 190 7.94 -7.66 -21.86
CA ALA A 190 8.57 -8.64 -20.97
C ALA A 190 7.65 -9.03 -19.81
N ILE A 191 7.01 -8.05 -19.14
CA ILE A 191 6.04 -8.28 -18.07
C ILE A 191 4.89 -9.18 -18.55
N ILE A 192 4.29 -8.86 -19.70
CA ILE A 192 3.16 -9.63 -20.25
C ILE A 192 3.58 -11.05 -20.61
N ASN A 193 4.78 -11.24 -21.18
CA ASN A 193 5.28 -12.58 -21.51
C ASN A 193 5.48 -13.44 -20.25
N ASP A 194 6.04 -12.86 -19.20
CA ASP A 194 6.23 -13.55 -17.93
C ASP A 194 4.89 -13.89 -17.25
N LEU A 195 3.94 -12.95 -17.22
CA LEU A 195 2.62 -13.18 -16.64
C LEU A 195 1.78 -14.19 -17.43
N ARG A 196 1.89 -14.22 -18.76
CA ARG A 196 1.24 -15.25 -19.58
C ARG A 196 1.78 -16.63 -19.26
N PHE A 197 3.11 -16.78 -19.24
CA PHE A 197 3.73 -18.04 -18.83
C PHE A 197 3.25 -18.44 -17.42
N ALA A 198 3.19 -17.50 -16.49
CA ALA A 198 2.69 -17.76 -15.16
C ALA A 198 1.21 -18.18 -15.14
N SER A 199 0.34 -17.50 -15.88
CA SER A 199 -1.07 -17.84 -15.96
C SER A 199 -1.35 -19.22 -16.57
N ASP A 200 -0.48 -19.67 -17.49
CA ASP A 200 -0.60 -20.96 -18.15
C ASP A 200 -0.12 -22.10 -17.25
N ASN A 201 0.88 -21.87 -16.41
CA ASN A 201 1.61 -22.92 -15.71
C ASN A 201 1.46 -22.91 -14.17
N LEU A 202 0.92 -21.85 -13.56
CA LEU A 202 0.62 -21.85 -12.13
C LEU A 202 -0.59 -22.71 -11.81
N ALA A 203 -0.54 -23.39 -10.66
CA ALA A 203 -1.68 -24.12 -10.13
C ALA A 203 -2.84 -23.16 -9.80
N PRO A 204 -4.11 -23.63 -9.95
CA PRO A 204 -5.29 -22.82 -9.61
C PRO A 204 -5.37 -22.45 -8.13
N THR A 205 -4.83 -23.32 -7.26
CA THR A 205 -4.76 -23.13 -5.79
C THR A 205 -3.39 -23.59 -5.30
N ASN A 206 -2.99 -23.10 -4.14
CA ASN A 206 -1.78 -23.55 -3.47
C ASN A 206 -2.09 -23.90 -2.01
N THR A 207 -1.45 -24.92 -1.47
CA THR A 207 -1.58 -25.32 -0.06
C THR A 207 -0.82 -24.36 0.86
N GLU A 208 0.25 -23.72 0.36
CA GLU A 208 0.97 -22.67 1.06
C GLU A 208 0.34 -21.33 0.69
N PHE A 209 -0.42 -20.74 1.62
CA PHE A 209 -1.00 -19.41 1.41
C PHE A 209 0.12 -18.38 1.17
N GLY A 210 -0.15 -17.41 0.30
CA GLY A 210 0.86 -16.41 -0.09
C GLY A 210 1.66 -16.76 -1.35
N ARG A 211 1.73 -18.03 -1.76
CA ARG A 211 2.32 -18.38 -3.06
C ARG A 211 1.43 -17.94 -4.22
N ALA A 212 2.07 -17.55 -5.31
CA ALA A 212 1.38 -17.15 -6.53
C ALA A 212 0.50 -18.27 -7.08
N THR A 213 -0.69 -17.90 -7.54
CA THR A 213 -1.68 -18.80 -8.16
C THR A 213 -2.03 -18.34 -9.57
N LYS A 214 -2.68 -19.21 -10.35
CA LYS A 214 -3.19 -18.88 -11.69
C LYS A 214 -4.07 -17.61 -11.66
N ASN A 215 -4.95 -17.48 -10.68
CA ASN A 215 -5.82 -16.30 -10.58
C ASN A 215 -5.05 -15.03 -10.23
N ALA A 216 -3.98 -15.11 -9.42
CA ALA A 216 -3.09 -13.98 -9.18
C ALA A 216 -2.41 -13.52 -10.49
N ALA A 217 -1.89 -14.45 -11.29
CA ALA A 217 -1.28 -14.11 -12.57
C ALA A 217 -2.28 -13.48 -13.56
N MET A 218 -3.51 -14.03 -13.65
CA MET A 218 -4.56 -13.46 -14.49
C MET A 218 -5.02 -12.08 -14.00
N HIS A 219 -5.10 -11.86 -12.69
CA HIS A 219 -5.36 -10.52 -12.12
C HIS A 219 -4.31 -9.50 -12.55
N TYR A 220 -3.02 -9.85 -12.43
CA TYR A 220 -1.95 -8.95 -12.86
C TYR A 220 -1.92 -8.75 -14.37
N LEU A 221 -2.25 -9.77 -15.18
CA LEU A 221 -2.44 -9.58 -16.64
C LEU A 221 -3.55 -8.56 -16.91
N ALA A 222 -4.70 -8.69 -16.25
CA ALA A 222 -5.79 -7.73 -16.39
C ALA A 222 -5.34 -6.31 -16.00
N LYS A 223 -4.65 -6.17 -14.87
CA LYS A 223 -4.13 -4.89 -14.37
C LYS A 223 -3.08 -4.27 -15.31
N VAL A 224 -2.15 -5.08 -15.81
CA VAL A 224 -1.09 -4.63 -16.75
C VAL A 224 -1.68 -4.16 -18.07
N TYR A 225 -2.62 -4.92 -18.66
CA TYR A 225 -3.30 -4.51 -19.88
C TYR A 225 -4.14 -3.25 -19.68
N LEU A 226 -4.90 -3.17 -18.57
CA LEU A 226 -5.64 -1.98 -18.23
C LEU A 226 -4.70 -0.76 -18.11
N THR A 227 -3.59 -0.91 -17.37
CA THR A 227 -2.63 0.18 -17.16
C THR A 227 -2.01 0.62 -18.48
N ARG A 228 -1.56 -0.31 -19.32
CA ARG A 228 -0.96 0.02 -20.61
C ARG A 228 -1.94 0.73 -21.55
N GLY A 229 -3.19 0.28 -21.59
CA GLY A 229 -4.22 0.83 -22.46
C GLY A 229 -4.97 2.05 -21.91
N SER A 230 -4.75 2.44 -20.63
CA SER A 230 -5.51 3.53 -20.00
C SER A 230 -5.10 4.93 -20.45
N ALA A 231 -3.81 5.14 -20.74
CA ALA A 231 -3.29 6.44 -21.13
C ALA A 231 -3.51 6.71 -22.61
N VAL A 232 -3.87 7.94 -22.94
CA VAL A 232 -4.12 8.38 -24.33
C VAL A 232 -2.86 9.01 -24.94
N ALA A 233 -2.12 9.77 -24.13
CA ALA A 233 -0.97 10.58 -24.55
C ALA A 233 0.39 9.95 -24.22
N ASP A 234 0.42 8.73 -23.68
CA ASP A 234 1.59 8.11 -23.14
C ASP A 234 2.14 7.05 -24.13
N VAL A 235 3.47 6.89 -24.15
CA VAL A 235 4.20 5.94 -24.98
C VAL A 235 4.43 4.58 -24.32
N ARG A 236 3.42 4.01 -23.67
CA ARG A 236 3.49 2.67 -23.03
C ARG A 236 3.41 1.52 -24.03
N GLY A 237 3.29 1.80 -25.32
CA GLY A 237 3.07 0.79 -26.34
C GLY A 237 1.66 0.20 -26.29
N GLN A 238 0.68 1.04 -25.95
CA GLN A 238 -0.74 0.71 -25.88
C GLN A 238 -1.23 0.15 -27.23
N LYS A 239 -2.16 -0.79 -27.14
CA LYS A 239 -2.78 -1.44 -28.29
C LYS A 239 -4.29 -1.29 -28.22
N PRO A 240 -5.00 -1.18 -29.36
CA PRO A 240 -6.46 -1.14 -29.38
C PRO A 240 -7.14 -2.31 -28.64
N THR A 241 -6.47 -3.46 -28.57
CA THR A 241 -6.96 -4.68 -27.90
C THR A 241 -6.64 -4.76 -26.42
N ASP A 242 -6.02 -3.74 -25.80
CA ASP A 242 -5.62 -3.80 -24.40
C ASP A 242 -6.83 -3.89 -23.47
N MET A 243 -7.91 -3.13 -23.77
CA MET A 243 -9.14 -3.22 -22.99
C MET A 243 -9.86 -4.56 -23.16
N ASP A 244 -9.78 -5.19 -24.35
CA ASP A 244 -10.29 -6.55 -24.54
C ASP A 244 -9.52 -7.56 -23.70
N SER A 245 -8.19 -7.45 -23.69
CA SER A 245 -7.34 -8.32 -22.89
C SER A 245 -7.56 -8.12 -21.39
N ALA A 246 -7.67 -6.87 -20.94
CA ALA A 246 -7.95 -6.56 -19.54
C ALA A 246 -9.30 -7.11 -19.08
N ALA A 247 -10.36 -6.92 -19.87
CA ALA A 247 -11.67 -7.48 -19.62
C ALA A 247 -11.64 -9.02 -19.58
N TYR A 248 -11.03 -9.65 -20.59
CA TYR A 248 -10.92 -11.10 -20.68
C TYR A 248 -10.30 -11.73 -19.43
N TYR A 249 -9.12 -11.25 -19.00
CA TYR A 249 -8.46 -11.83 -17.83
C TYR A 249 -9.21 -11.52 -16.52
N ALA A 250 -9.82 -10.35 -16.39
CA ALA A 250 -10.67 -10.04 -15.24
C ALA A 250 -11.89 -10.96 -15.17
N ASP A 251 -12.57 -11.16 -16.30
CA ASP A 251 -13.73 -12.07 -16.43
C ASP A 251 -13.34 -13.51 -16.06
N GLN A 252 -12.17 -14.00 -16.51
CA GLN A 252 -11.68 -15.34 -16.16
C GLN A 252 -11.47 -15.51 -14.64
N VAL A 253 -10.90 -14.52 -13.96
CA VAL A 253 -10.75 -14.57 -12.50
C VAL A 253 -12.12 -14.60 -11.82
N ILE A 254 -13.02 -13.69 -12.19
CA ILE A 254 -14.35 -13.54 -11.59
C ILE A 254 -15.19 -14.80 -11.79
N THR A 255 -15.28 -15.28 -13.04
CA THR A 255 -16.11 -16.42 -13.39
C THR A 255 -15.55 -17.75 -12.88
N SER A 256 -14.26 -17.81 -12.54
CA SER A 256 -13.67 -19.02 -11.94
C SER A 256 -14.32 -19.42 -10.59
N GLY A 257 -14.92 -18.46 -9.88
CA GLY A 257 -15.53 -18.65 -8.56
C GLY A 257 -14.54 -19.06 -7.44
N ARG A 258 -13.24 -19.13 -7.74
CA ARG A 258 -12.22 -19.58 -6.76
C ARG A 258 -11.94 -18.55 -5.69
N ASN A 259 -11.97 -17.28 -6.06
CA ASN A 259 -11.72 -16.15 -5.18
C ASN A 259 -12.98 -15.25 -5.12
N PRO A 260 -14.07 -15.73 -4.48
CA PRO A 260 -15.30 -14.95 -4.38
C PRO A 260 -15.09 -13.72 -3.51
N LEU A 261 -15.91 -12.69 -3.71
CA LEU A 261 -15.97 -11.57 -2.79
C LEU A 261 -16.35 -12.09 -1.38
N ALA A 262 -15.70 -11.56 -0.36
CA ALA A 262 -16.13 -11.79 1.02
C ALA A 262 -17.59 -11.37 1.20
N THR A 263 -18.37 -12.15 1.92
CA THR A 263 -19.81 -11.88 2.11
C THR A 263 -20.08 -10.61 2.90
N ASP A 264 -19.12 -10.21 3.71
CA ASP A 264 -19.09 -8.91 4.40
C ASP A 264 -17.70 -8.29 4.28
N TYR A 265 -17.68 -6.97 4.08
CA TYR A 265 -16.44 -6.23 3.92
C TYR A 265 -15.52 -6.32 5.14
N SER A 266 -16.09 -6.37 6.35
CA SER A 266 -15.33 -6.46 7.60
C SER A 266 -14.52 -7.74 7.72
N GLN A 267 -14.92 -8.84 7.06
CA GLN A 267 -14.20 -10.12 7.10
C GLN A 267 -12.77 -10.04 6.57
N LEU A 268 -12.45 -9.04 5.74
CA LEU A 268 -11.10 -8.82 5.22
C LEU A 268 -10.16 -8.17 6.25
N PHE A 269 -10.71 -7.50 7.25
CA PHE A 269 -9.98 -6.66 8.19
C PHE A 269 -10.36 -6.93 9.64
N ASP A 270 -11.00 -8.07 9.92
CA ASP A 270 -11.45 -8.42 11.26
C ASP A 270 -10.26 -8.66 12.20
N ILE A 271 -10.23 -7.90 13.28
CA ILE A 271 -9.20 -7.94 14.32
C ILE A 271 -9.81 -8.19 15.70
N SER A 272 -11.05 -8.64 15.77
CA SER A 272 -11.77 -8.84 17.05
C SER A 272 -11.12 -9.90 17.93
N ASN A 273 -10.47 -10.89 17.35
CA ASN A 273 -9.64 -11.89 18.04
C ASN A 273 -8.59 -12.48 17.07
N TYR A 274 -7.63 -13.23 17.60
CA TYR A 274 -6.55 -13.82 16.82
C TYR A 274 -7.04 -14.75 15.71
N THR A 275 -8.01 -15.61 16.01
CA THR A 275 -8.57 -16.56 15.03
C THR A 275 -9.22 -15.82 13.85
N ASN A 276 -10.00 -14.77 14.12
CA ASN A 276 -10.63 -13.96 13.08
C ASN A 276 -9.59 -13.18 12.27
N SER A 277 -8.53 -12.67 12.91
CA SER A 277 -7.44 -11.99 12.21
C SER A 277 -6.69 -12.93 11.26
N VAL A 278 -6.43 -14.17 11.65
CA VAL A 278 -5.84 -15.20 10.77
C VAL A 278 -6.80 -15.52 9.61
N ALA A 279 -8.09 -15.70 9.90
CA ALA A 279 -9.11 -15.95 8.87
C ALA A 279 -9.23 -14.78 7.88
N ALA A 280 -9.10 -13.53 8.35
CA ALA A 280 -9.09 -12.35 7.49
C ALA A 280 -7.87 -12.35 6.55
N GLN A 281 -6.70 -12.69 7.04
CA GLN A 281 -5.46 -12.74 6.27
C GLN A 281 -5.43 -13.89 5.24
N THR A 282 -6.17 -14.96 5.48
CA THR A 282 -6.32 -16.11 4.56
C THR A 282 -7.65 -16.11 3.82
N ASN A 283 -8.38 -15.00 3.81
CA ASN A 283 -9.66 -14.87 3.13
C ASN A 283 -9.51 -15.17 1.64
N ARG A 284 -10.47 -15.94 1.10
CA ARG A 284 -10.44 -16.36 -0.32
C ARG A 284 -10.55 -15.21 -1.31
N GLU A 285 -11.01 -14.03 -0.90
CA GLU A 285 -10.98 -12.81 -1.75
C GLU A 285 -9.56 -12.37 -2.07
N ILE A 286 -8.58 -12.68 -1.20
CA ILE A 286 -7.17 -12.32 -1.39
C ILE A 286 -6.57 -13.21 -2.48
N LEU A 287 -6.01 -12.59 -3.52
CA LEU A 287 -5.36 -13.24 -4.64
C LEU A 287 -3.86 -13.36 -4.44
N PHE A 288 -3.25 -12.34 -3.81
CA PHE A 288 -1.83 -12.28 -3.54
C PHE A 288 -1.55 -11.36 -2.36
N SER A 289 -0.63 -11.76 -1.47
CA SER A 289 -0.26 -10.98 -0.28
C SER A 289 1.20 -11.18 0.09
N ALA A 290 1.80 -10.13 0.66
CA ALA A 290 3.10 -10.21 1.33
C ALA A 290 2.90 -10.81 2.71
N GLN A 291 3.57 -11.92 2.99
CA GLN A 291 3.42 -12.68 4.22
C GLN A 291 4.33 -12.14 5.32
N PHE A 292 3.79 -11.92 6.51
CA PHE A 292 4.54 -11.53 7.70
C PHE A 292 4.31 -12.53 8.84
N VAL A 293 5.22 -12.59 9.80
CA VAL A 293 5.17 -13.54 10.92
C VAL A 293 5.68 -12.91 12.19
N ASN A 294 5.07 -13.30 13.32
CA ASN A 294 5.48 -12.82 14.65
C ASN A 294 6.68 -13.63 15.21
N VAL A 295 7.70 -13.80 14.39
CA VAL A 295 8.98 -14.43 14.83
C VAL A 295 10.09 -13.53 14.28
N PRO A 296 10.77 -12.73 15.13
CA PRO A 296 11.78 -11.77 14.67
C PRO A 296 12.85 -12.39 13.78
N ALA A 297 13.31 -13.59 14.08
CA ALA A 297 14.29 -14.32 13.28
C ALA A 297 13.79 -14.68 11.86
N LEU A 298 12.47 -14.78 11.65
CA LEU A 298 11.83 -15.11 10.37
C LEU A 298 11.22 -13.91 9.67
N SER A 299 11.09 -12.76 10.36
CA SER A 299 10.58 -11.51 9.79
C SER A 299 11.54 -10.93 8.74
N GLY A 300 12.80 -11.40 8.76
CA GLY A 300 13.86 -10.83 7.95
C GLY A 300 14.10 -9.36 8.34
N ARG A 301 14.53 -8.57 7.37
CA ARG A 301 14.73 -7.12 7.54
C ARG A 301 13.44 -6.30 7.47
N PHE A 302 12.29 -6.92 7.20
CA PHE A 302 11.02 -6.23 6.94
C PHE A 302 9.94 -6.69 7.89
N GLY A 303 9.37 -5.75 8.67
CA GLY A 303 8.11 -5.91 9.39
C GLY A 303 7.06 -4.97 8.79
N ASN A 304 5.77 -5.31 8.90
CA ASN A 304 4.70 -4.44 8.43
C ASN A 304 4.52 -3.24 9.38
N ARG A 305 4.86 -2.04 8.94
CA ARG A 305 4.75 -0.80 9.73
C ARG A 305 3.52 0.05 9.41
N VAL A 306 2.74 -0.34 8.42
CA VAL A 306 1.66 0.50 7.86
C VAL A 306 0.58 0.81 8.90
N HIS A 307 0.34 -0.09 9.87
CA HIS A 307 -0.63 0.14 10.96
C HIS A 307 -0.40 1.46 11.70
N SER A 308 0.86 1.87 11.90
CA SER A 308 1.20 3.07 12.67
C SER A 308 0.95 4.37 11.91
N TYR A 309 1.03 4.37 10.59
CA TYR A 309 1.02 5.58 9.78
C TYR A 309 -0.34 6.27 9.72
N PHE A 310 -1.42 5.50 9.76
CA PHE A 310 -2.80 5.97 9.71
C PHE A 310 -3.41 6.22 11.09
N THR A 311 -2.63 6.01 12.17
CA THR A 311 -3.13 6.14 13.55
C THR A 311 -3.01 7.58 14.02
N LEU A 312 -4.15 8.14 14.46
CA LEU A 312 -4.23 9.51 15.00
C LEU A 312 -3.68 9.58 16.45
N GLN A 313 -3.50 10.81 16.96
CA GLN A 313 -3.12 11.04 18.35
C GLN A 313 -4.30 10.73 19.27
N TYR A 314 -4.33 9.54 19.87
CA TYR A 314 -5.38 9.12 20.81
C TYR A 314 -4.90 9.00 22.26
N ASP A 315 -3.64 8.64 22.45
CA ASP A 315 -3.05 8.25 23.73
C ASP A 315 -2.79 9.41 24.70
N ASN A 316 -3.05 10.65 24.29
CA ASN A 316 -3.07 11.83 25.13
C ASN A 316 -4.49 12.31 25.50
N GLU A 317 -5.52 11.60 25.05
CA GLU A 317 -6.90 11.96 25.35
C GLU A 317 -7.31 11.45 26.73
N PRO A 318 -8.21 12.16 27.43
CA PRO A 318 -8.70 11.73 28.73
C PRO A 318 -9.24 10.30 28.72
N GLY A 319 -8.82 9.47 29.68
CA GLY A 319 -9.21 8.07 29.76
C GLY A 319 -8.48 7.13 28.81
N MET A 320 -7.50 7.64 28.03
CA MET A 320 -6.75 6.85 27.05
C MET A 320 -5.28 6.71 27.47
N ILE A 321 -4.70 5.54 27.16
CA ILE A 321 -3.25 5.30 27.15
C ILE A 321 -2.91 4.52 25.89
N ARG A 322 -1.62 4.55 25.51
CA ARG A 322 -1.14 3.73 24.39
C ARG A 322 -1.25 2.25 24.73
N ASP A 323 -1.83 1.48 23.82
CA ASP A 323 -1.91 0.04 23.91
C ASP A 323 -1.71 -0.64 22.53
N ILE A 324 -1.67 -1.97 22.51
CA ILE A 324 -1.50 -2.75 21.30
C ILE A 324 -2.74 -2.64 20.39
N ALA A 325 -3.95 -2.63 21.00
CA ALA A 325 -5.21 -2.70 20.26
C ALA A 325 -5.53 -1.44 19.45
N ASN A 326 -4.97 -0.30 19.85
CA ASN A 326 -5.19 0.99 19.19
C ASN A 326 -4.03 1.43 18.29
N ASP A 327 -3.07 0.58 18.05
CA ASP A 327 -1.85 0.84 17.27
C ASP A 327 -0.90 1.92 17.87
N ARG A 328 0.26 2.09 17.26
CA ARG A 328 1.21 3.13 17.63
C ARG A 328 0.93 4.40 16.82
N PRO A 329 0.65 5.57 17.46
CA PRO A 329 0.23 6.77 16.74
C PRO A 329 1.41 7.52 16.11
N PHE A 330 1.76 7.19 14.86
CA PHE A 330 2.76 7.93 14.08
C PHE A 330 2.19 9.19 13.43
N ARG A 331 0.88 9.24 13.19
CA ARG A 331 0.20 10.44 12.69
C ARG A 331 0.77 10.97 11.37
N ARG A 332 1.01 10.06 10.41
CA ARG A 332 1.63 10.41 9.12
C ARG A 332 0.60 10.81 8.08
N VAL A 333 -0.46 10.04 7.99
CA VAL A 333 -1.44 10.08 6.89
C VAL A 333 -2.85 10.15 7.43
N MET A 334 -3.66 11.01 6.82
CA MET A 334 -5.09 11.14 7.09
C MET A 334 -5.90 11.21 5.79
N PRO A 335 -7.19 10.83 5.79
CA PRO A 335 -8.05 10.97 4.62
C PRO A 335 -8.30 12.46 4.31
N THR A 336 -8.36 12.81 3.03
CA THR A 336 -8.79 14.14 2.57
C THR A 336 -10.30 14.35 2.80
N ASN A 337 -10.76 15.58 2.65
CA ASN A 337 -12.22 15.87 2.67
C ASN A 337 -12.95 15.07 1.58
N TYR A 338 -12.37 14.93 0.37
CA TYR A 338 -12.91 14.09 -0.69
C TYR A 338 -13.09 12.64 -0.24
N ALA A 339 -12.07 12.03 0.33
CA ALA A 339 -12.13 10.63 0.76
C ALA A 339 -13.18 10.37 1.85
N MET A 340 -13.52 11.37 2.66
CA MET A 340 -14.59 11.28 3.64
C MET A 340 -15.99 11.52 3.05
N ASP A 341 -16.10 12.43 2.08
CA ASP A 341 -17.39 12.90 1.56
C ASP A 341 -17.90 12.10 0.35
N ILE A 342 -17.02 11.31 -0.30
CA ILE A 342 -17.40 10.46 -1.44
C ILE A 342 -18.31 9.28 -1.04
N PHE A 343 -18.35 8.91 0.24
CA PHE A 343 -19.20 7.85 0.74
C PHE A 343 -20.63 8.34 1.03
N ASP A 344 -21.61 7.58 0.57
CA ASP A 344 -22.95 7.64 1.15
C ASP A 344 -22.95 6.91 2.50
N ARG A 345 -22.45 7.58 3.54
CA ARG A 345 -22.24 6.98 4.87
C ARG A 345 -23.53 6.43 5.50
N ARG A 346 -24.69 6.86 5.02
CA ARG A 346 -25.98 6.32 5.48
C ARG A 346 -26.22 4.92 4.95
N ASN A 347 -25.88 4.69 3.69
CA ASN A 347 -26.21 3.46 2.96
C ASN A 347 -25.01 2.56 2.68
N ASP A 348 -23.78 3.10 2.67
CA ASP A 348 -22.53 2.36 2.42
C ASP A 348 -21.84 1.99 3.74
N SER A 349 -21.82 0.71 4.07
CA SER A 349 -21.25 0.23 5.33
C SER A 349 -19.72 0.21 5.33
N ARG A 350 -19.07 0.33 4.16
CA ARG A 350 -17.61 0.26 4.03
C ARG A 350 -16.92 1.34 4.85
N PHE A 351 -17.49 2.55 4.91
CA PHE A 351 -16.89 3.64 5.66
C PHE A 351 -16.63 3.25 7.12
N TYR A 352 -17.66 2.74 7.82
CA TYR A 352 -17.53 2.38 9.24
C TYR A 352 -16.84 1.04 9.47
N LYS A 353 -16.68 0.21 8.44
CA LYS A 353 -15.94 -1.06 8.50
C LYS A 353 -14.44 -0.89 8.24
N MET A 354 -14.02 0.24 7.66
CA MET A 354 -12.62 0.54 7.43
C MET A 354 -12.10 1.77 8.19
N MET A 355 -13.01 2.62 8.73
CA MET A 355 -12.65 3.84 9.45
C MET A 355 -13.12 3.77 10.90
N ARG A 356 -12.17 3.80 11.82
CA ARG A 356 -12.48 3.95 13.25
C ARG A 356 -12.86 5.40 13.53
N THR A 357 -13.97 5.60 14.19
CA THR A 357 -14.50 6.91 14.58
C THR A 357 -14.81 7.01 16.08
N ALA A 358 -14.60 5.94 16.84
CA ALA A 358 -14.82 5.89 18.28
C ALA A 358 -13.67 5.18 18.99
N TRP A 359 -13.26 5.68 20.14
CA TRP A 359 -12.22 5.10 20.99
C TRP A 359 -12.78 4.83 22.38
N ILE A 360 -12.43 3.65 22.88
CA ILE A 360 -12.91 3.15 24.17
C ILE A 360 -11.84 3.43 25.23
N ALA A 361 -12.26 3.98 26.38
CA ALA A 361 -11.39 4.28 27.50
C ALA A 361 -10.67 3.01 27.97
N ASN A 362 -9.33 3.04 27.96
CA ASN A 362 -8.46 1.92 28.28
C ASN A 362 -7.46 2.23 29.43
N ASN A 363 -7.49 3.44 29.99
CA ASN A 363 -6.65 3.82 31.11
C ASN A 363 -7.26 3.36 32.45
N THR A 364 -6.57 2.50 33.18
CA THR A 364 -7.02 2.04 34.50
C THR A 364 -6.89 3.11 35.58
N SER A 365 -6.06 4.14 35.37
CA SER A 365 -5.96 5.29 36.27
C SER A 365 -7.11 6.27 36.01
N THR A 366 -7.96 6.48 36.99
CA THR A 366 -9.12 7.39 36.90
C THR A 366 -8.74 8.86 37.06
N THR A 367 -7.50 9.19 37.41
CA THR A 367 -7.03 10.55 37.67
C THR A 367 -7.19 11.46 36.44
N GLY A 368 -7.01 10.92 35.23
CA GLY A 368 -7.15 11.65 33.96
C GLY A 368 -8.58 11.67 33.38
N TYR A 369 -9.57 11.10 34.06
CA TYR A 369 -10.94 11.09 33.54
C TYR A 369 -11.62 12.45 33.76
N PRO A 370 -12.32 13.00 32.77
CA PRO A 370 -13.06 14.25 32.94
C PRO A 370 -14.22 14.07 33.97
N ARG A 371 -14.47 15.09 34.75
CA ARG A 371 -15.51 15.08 35.76
C ARG A 371 -16.60 16.07 35.42
N TRP A 372 -17.82 15.76 35.85
CA TRP A 372 -18.93 16.66 35.72
C TRP A 372 -18.70 17.90 36.59
N THR A 373 -18.95 19.05 36.05
CA THR A 373 -18.93 20.34 36.74
C THR A 373 -20.37 20.77 37.06
N ALA A 374 -20.53 21.78 37.91
CA ALA A 374 -21.86 22.33 38.18
C ALA A 374 -22.54 22.92 36.92
N ALA A 375 -21.76 23.30 35.91
CA ALA A 375 -22.26 23.90 34.67
C ALA A 375 -22.77 22.87 33.65
N ASP A 376 -22.28 21.64 33.69
CA ASP A 376 -22.54 20.63 32.64
C ASP A 376 -23.12 19.31 33.19
N ALA A 377 -23.21 19.13 34.51
CA ALA A 377 -23.75 17.93 35.12
C ALA A 377 -25.25 17.78 34.81
N PRO A 378 -25.72 16.58 34.39
CA PRO A 378 -27.13 16.32 34.15
C PRO A 378 -27.98 16.47 35.44
N THR A 379 -27.39 16.17 36.59
CA THR A 379 -28.02 16.35 37.93
C THR A 379 -26.99 16.85 38.93
N PRO A 380 -27.40 17.55 40.03
CA PRO A 380 -26.47 17.99 41.08
C PRO A 380 -25.67 16.86 41.74
N ALA A 381 -26.22 15.66 41.83
CA ALA A 381 -25.56 14.49 42.40
C ALA A 381 -24.40 13.98 41.58
N GLN A 382 -24.32 14.33 40.29
CA GLN A 382 -23.24 13.91 39.38
C GLN A 382 -22.06 14.87 39.42
N VAL A 383 -22.17 16.06 39.99
CA VAL A 383 -21.05 17.00 40.10
C VAL A 383 -19.86 16.34 40.81
N GLY A 384 -18.69 16.41 40.22
CA GLY A 384 -17.45 15.76 40.69
C GLY A 384 -17.31 14.28 40.33
N GLN A 385 -18.34 13.62 39.81
CA GLN A 385 -18.26 12.24 39.35
C GLN A 385 -17.58 12.19 37.94
N PRO A 386 -16.87 11.10 37.60
CA PRO A 386 -16.35 10.92 36.26
C PRO A 386 -17.46 10.96 35.20
N LYS A 387 -17.20 11.58 34.03
CA LYS A 387 -18.15 11.63 32.93
C LYS A 387 -18.36 10.27 32.27
N PHE A 388 -17.31 9.43 32.28
CA PHE A 388 -17.34 8.06 31.77
C PHE A 388 -16.33 7.18 32.54
N ALA A 389 -16.42 5.88 32.41
CA ALA A 389 -15.58 4.89 33.08
C ALA A 389 -14.70 4.11 32.10
N LEU A 390 -13.78 3.29 32.62
CA LEU A 390 -13.05 2.29 31.85
C LEU A 390 -14.03 1.41 31.07
N GLY A 391 -13.75 1.22 29.74
CA GLY A 391 -14.63 0.47 28.85
C GLY A 391 -15.75 1.27 28.19
N ASP A 392 -16.06 2.48 28.68
CA ASP A 392 -16.97 3.41 28.01
C ASP A 392 -16.27 4.09 26.81
N THR A 393 -17.03 4.70 25.92
CA THR A 393 -16.46 5.57 24.89
C THR A 393 -15.79 6.77 25.54
N ALA A 394 -14.50 6.99 25.24
CA ALA A 394 -13.74 8.17 25.65
C ALA A 394 -14.01 9.35 24.72
N PHE A 395 -13.92 9.11 23.42
CA PHE A 395 -14.14 10.16 22.43
C PHE A 395 -14.64 9.63 21.08
N TYR A 396 -15.25 10.54 20.31
CA TYR A 396 -15.64 10.35 18.91
C TYR A 396 -14.94 11.34 18.00
N VAL A 397 -14.56 10.88 16.80
CA VAL A 397 -14.25 11.72 15.64
C VAL A 397 -15.46 11.68 14.70
N ILE A 398 -16.14 12.79 14.52
CA ILE A 398 -17.39 12.83 13.77
C ILE A 398 -17.15 13.46 12.41
N VAL A 399 -17.44 12.70 11.35
CA VAL A 399 -17.42 13.15 9.96
C VAL A 399 -18.80 13.70 9.62
N ASN A 400 -19.00 14.99 9.85
CA ASN A 400 -20.21 15.70 9.46
C ASN A 400 -19.93 16.66 8.28
N THR A 401 -20.96 17.32 7.76
CA THR A 401 -20.87 18.26 6.65
C THR A 401 -21.17 19.70 7.11
N ARG A 402 -20.83 20.69 6.32
CA ARG A 402 -21.20 22.09 6.58
C ARG A 402 -22.70 22.28 6.69
N ASN A 403 -23.48 21.48 5.96
CA ASN A 403 -24.95 21.54 5.99
C ASN A 403 -25.54 20.85 7.25
N ASN A 404 -24.75 20.06 7.95
CA ASN A 404 -25.16 19.39 9.19
C ASN A 404 -24.10 19.58 10.29
N PRO A 405 -23.85 20.83 10.75
CA PRO A 405 -22.89 21.13 11.82
C PRO A 405 -23.43 20.66 13.17
N ILE A 406 -22.54 20.28 14.08
CA ILE A 406 -22.90 19.97 15.46
C ILE A 406 -22.87 21.27 16.27
N PRO A 407 -23.92 21.62 17.04
CA PRO A 407 -23.89 22.77 17.93
C PRO A 407 -22.78 22.66 18.99
N GLN A 408 -22.01 23.72 19.22
CA GLN A 408 -20.97 23.75 20.27
C GLN A 408 -21.52 23.38 21.62
N ALA A 409 -22.70 23.90 21.99
CA ALA A 409 -23.35 23.57 23.25
C ALA A 409 -23.68 22.06 23.42
N GLN A 410 -23.89 21.33 22.32
CA GLN A 410 -24.05 19.88 22.36
C GLN A 410 -22.71 19.17 22.64
N ILE A 411 -21.61 19.67 22.06
CA ILE A 411 -20.27 19.16 22.33
C ILE A 411 -19.90 19.37 23.80
N ASP A 412 -20.11 20.58 24.32
CA ASP A 412 -19.74 20.96 25.68
C ASP A 412 -20.47 20.14 26.75
N ARG A 413 -21.74 19.78 26.50
CA ARG A 413 -22.58 18.97 27.40
C ARG A 413 -22.38 17.46 27.22
N SER A 414 -21.54 17.02 26.30
CA SER A 414 -21.33 15.60 26.07
C SER A 414 -20.58 14.93 27.24
N ARG A 415 -20.97 13.70 27.59
CA ARG A 415 -20.23 12.89 28.58
C ARG A 415 -18.88 12.45 28.06
N TYR A 416 -18.73 12.28 26.75
CA TYR A 416 -17.49 11.92 26.04
C TYR A 416 -17.01 13.08 25.17
N LYS A 417 -15.73 13.09 24.83
CA LYS A 417 -15.17 14.14 23.98
C LYS A 417 -15.61 13.94 22.52
N ILE A 418 -15.95 15.03 21.85
CA ILE A 418 -16.38 15.02 20.44
C ILE A 418 -15.43 15.88 19.63
N PHE A 419 -14.83 15.26 18.59
CA PHE A 419 -14.05 15.94 17.57
C PHE A 419 -14.86 15.98 16.28
N ALA A 420 -15.65 17.05 16.10
CA ALA A 420 -16.45 17.26 14.89
C ALA A 420 -15.67 18.03 13.84
N ARG A 421 -15.91 17.74 12.53
CA ARG A 421 -15.31 18.48 11.42
C ARG A 421 -15.91 19.88 11.28
N TYR A 422 -17.22 20.03 11.43
CA TYR A 422 -17.92 21.30 11.38
C TYR A 422 -18.78 21.51 12.62
N VAL A 423 -18.72 22.73 13.15
CA VAL A 423 -19.41 23.10 14.39
C VAL A 423 -20.23 24.37 14.14
N ARG A 424 -21.41 24.47 14.76
CA ARG A 424 -22.17 25.71 14.85
C ARG A 424 -21.79 26.39 16.16
N ASN A 425 -21.14 27.55 16.07
CA ASN A 425 -20.74 28.34 17.23
C ASN A 425 -21.91 29.03 17.93
N ALA A 426 -21.65 29.71 19.05
CA ALA A 426 -22.66 30.43 19.77
C ALA A 426 -23.31 31.62 19.02
N ALA A 427 -22.59 32.17 18.03
CA ALA A 427 -23.11 33.22 17.17
C ALA A 427 -24.01 32.68 16.04
N GLY A 428 -24.09 31.35 15.87
CA GLY A 428 -24.90 30.70 14.84
C GLY A 428 -24.13 30.36 13.58
N ASP A 429 -22.84 30.74 13.48
CA ASP A 429 -22.02 30.50 12.31
C ASP A 429 -21.54 29.06 12.23
N VAL A 430 -21.39 28.55 10.99
CA VAL A 430 -20.78 27.25 10.73
C VAL A 430 -19.28 27.45 10.53
N VAL A 431 -18.49 26.94 11.47
CA VAL A 431 -17.04 27.04 11.48
C VAL A 431 -16.38 25.67 11.35
N THR A 432 -15.10 25.65 10.98
CA THR A 432 -14.26 24.46 11.12
C THR A 432 -14.20 24.06 12.60
N GLY A 433 -14.42 22.78 12.86
CA GLY A 433 -14.39 22.24 14.21
C GLY A 433 -12.99 21.78 14.62
N ALA A 434 -12.90 20.57 15.16
CA ALA A 434 -11.67 20.04 15.76
C ALA A 434 -10.63 19.56 14.73
N TYR A 435 -11.01 19.31 13.47
CA TYR A 435 -10.07 18.88 12.43
C TYR A 435 -10.47 19.33 11.02
N ASP A 436 -9.45 19.53 10.19
CA ASP A 436 -9.60 19.85 8.77
C ASP A 436 -8.37 19.35 7.99
N PRO A 437 -8.51 18.39 7.08
CA PRO A 437 -7.42 17.90 6.24
C PRO A 437 -6.79 19.00 5.33
N SER A 438 -7.55 20.04 5.04
CA SER A 438 -7.09 21.19 4.24
C SER A 438 -6.52 22.33 5.10
N GLY A 439 -6.62 22.21 6.41
CA GLY A 439 -6.18 23.23 7.37
C GLY A 439 -4.69 23.13 7.73
N THR A 440 -4.30 23.89 8.75
CA THR A 440 -2.96 23.83 9.32
C THR A 440 -2.70 22.48 10.01
N LEU A 441 -1.44 22.16 10.30
CA LEU A 441 -1.07 20.90 10.98
C LEU A 441 -1.77 20.75 12.34
N ALA A 442 -2.05 21.85 13.05
CA ALA A 442 -2.79 21.82 14.32
C ALA A 442 -4.19 21.22 14.20
N LEU A 443 -4.82 21.32 13.02
CA LEU A 443 -6.12 20.74 12.69
C LEU A 443 -6.04 19.33 12.10
N ARG A 444 -4.86 18.71 12.06
CA ARG A 444 -4.63 17.42 11.41
C ARG A 444 -4.27 16.30 12.40
N ASN A 445 -4.50 16.49 13.70
CA ASN A 445 -4.16 15.51 14.74
C ASN A 445 -5.33 14.63 15.19
N LYS A 446 -6.56 14.95 14.75
CA LYS A 446 -7.77 14.15 14.96
C LYS A 446 -8.43 13.90 13.60
N PHE A 447 -8.72 12.66 13.28
CA PHE A 447 -9.30 12.25 12.01
C PHE A 447 -9.85 10.82 12.11
N PRO A 448 -10.74 10.37 11.21
CA PRO A 448 -11.14 8.96 11.14
C PRO A 448 -9.92 8.10 10.79
N GLN A 449 -9.62 7.11 11.65
CA GLN A 449 -8.46 6.24 11.48
C GLN A 449 -8.77 5.09 10.52
N LEU A 450 -7.95 4.91 9.49
CA LEU A 450 -8.01 3.73 8.63
C LEU A 450 -7.54 2.50 9.42
N ILE A 451 -8.39 1.46 9.54
CA ILE A 451 -8.12 0.27 10.35
C ILE A 451 -7.72 -0.97 9.53
N LYS A 452 -7.61 -0.86 8.22
CA LYS A 452 -7.25 -2.00 7.35
C LYS A 452 -5.94 -2.68 7.76
N TYR A 453 -5.02 -1.92 8.33
CA TYR A 453 -3.71 -2.38 8.75
C TYR A 453 -3.54 -2.56 10.26
N THR A 454 -4.56 -2.21 11.05
CA THR A 454 -4.51 -2.37 12.52
C THR A 454 -4.09 -3.79 12.89
N ASP A 455 -3.08 -3.89 13.77
CA ASP A 455 -2.49 -5.16 14.18
C ASP A 455 -2.42 -5.25 15.72
N PRO A 456 -3.48 -5.75 16.37
CA PRO A 456 -3.55 -5.88 17.82
C PRO A 456 -2.72 -7.06 18.36
N PHE A 457 -2.03 -7.81 17.50
CA PHE A 457 -1.25 -9.01 17.86
C PHE A 457 0.24 -8.80 17.76
N ARG A 458 0.70 -7.54 17.69
CA ARG A 458 2.11 -7.18 17.76
C ARG A 458 2.71 -7.61 19.12
N PRO A 459 4.04 -7.81 19.19
CA PRO A 459 4.70 -8.20 20.45
C PRO A 459 4.52 -7.21 21.60
N SER A 460 4.47 -5.90 21.30
CA SER A 460 4.24 -4.85 22.30
C SER A 460 3.58 -3.60 21.70
N ALA A 461 3.07 -2.70 22.55
CA ALA A 461 2.53 -1.41 22.15
C ALA A 461 3.60 -0.47 21.54
N ALA A 462 4.88 -0.70 21.83
CA ALA A 462 5.98 0.09 21.32
C ALA A 462 6.51 -0.40 19.97
N ASP A 463 6.21 -1.64 19.57
CA ASP A 463 6.70 -2.21 18.33
C ASP A 463 6.13 -1.49 17.12
N GLU A 464 7.03 -1.12 16.22
CA GLU A 464 6.69 -0.54 14.92
C GLU A 464 6.38 -1.63 13.89
N ALA A 465 7.06 -2.77 14.00
CA ALA A 465 6.92 -3.90 13.12
C ALA A 465 5.69 -4.73 13.52
N GLY A 466 4.68 -4.71 12.69
CA GLY A 466 3.51 -5.56 12.80
C GLY A 466 3.70 -6.91 12.12
N THR A 467 2.76 -7.80 12.36
CA THR A 467 2.78 -9.20 11.91
C THR A 467 1.67 -9.50 10.90
N LYS A 468 0.80 -8.53 10.64
CA LYS A 468 -0.32 -8.67 9.71
C LYS A 468 0.16 -8.67 8.27
N ASP A 469 -0.36 -9.61 7.48
CA ASP A 469 -0.05 -9.71 6.05
C ASP A 469 -0.49 -8.46 5.27
N GLY A 470 0.29 -8.12 4.26
CA GLY A 470 -0.01 -7.01 3.37
C GLY A 470 -0.73 -7.50 2.10
N ILE A 471 -1.97 -7.06 1.88
CA ILE A 471 -2.72 -7.41 0.67
C ILE A 471 -2.12 -6.67 -0.54
N LEU A 472 -1.68 -7.42 -1.56
CA LEU A 472 -1.13 -6.92 -2.82
C LEU A 472 -2.15 -6.97 -3.96
N ALA A 473 -3.05 -7.95 -3.93
CA ALA A 473 -4.15 -8.10 -4.89
C ALA A 473 -5.33 -8.84 -4.25
N ARG A 474 -6.55 -8.39 -4.53
CA ARG A 474 -7.79 -9.05 -4.13
C ARG A 474 -8.87 -8.93 -5.19
N SER A 475 -9.85 -9.83 -5.16
CA SER A 475 -10.87 -9.94 -6.20
C SER A 475 -11.69 -8.67 -6.41
N ALA A 476 -11.96 -7.87 -5.37
CA ALA A 476 -12.68 -6.62 -5.55
C ALA A 476 -11.93 -5.65 -6.49
N GLU A 477 -10.59 -5.61 -6.47
CA GLU A 477 -9.83 -4.87 -7.47
C GLU A 477 -10.03 -5.47 -8.87
N THR A 478 -10.11 -6.81 -9.00
CA THR A 478 -10.38 -7.46 -10.29
C THR A 478 -11.74 -7.06 -10.85
N TYR A 479 -12.77 -6.97 -9.99
CA TYR A 479 -14.08 -6.45 -10.39
C TYR A 479 -13.99 -5.02 -10.92
N LEU A 480 -13.22 -4.16 -10.27
CA LEU A 480 -13.03 -2.76 -10.70
C LEU A 480 -12.20 -2.65 -11.99
N ILE A 481 -11.19 -3.50 -12.17
CA ILE A 481 -10.43 -3.61 -13.43
C ILE A 481 -11.36 -4.04 -14.57
N GLY A 482 -12.16 -5.09 -14.37
CA GLY A 482 -13.13 -5.56 -15.35
C GLY A 482 -14.18 -4.51 -15.68
N ALA A 483 -14.72 -3.85 -14.66
CA ALA A 483 -15.68 -2.76 -14.83
C ALA A 483 -15.11 -1.60 -15.66
N GLU A 484 -13.88 -1.17 -15.35
CA GLU A 484 -13.22 -0.11 -16.11
C GLU A 484 -12.97 -0.54 -17.56
N ALA A 485 -12.44 -1.73 -17.78
CA ALA A 485 -12.14 -2.24 -19.12
C ALA A 485 -13.40 -2.35 -19.98
N HIS A 486 -14.48 -2.92 -19.44
CA HIS A 486 -15.78 -2.99 -20.15
C HIS A 486 -16.37 -1.61 -20.45
N GLY A 487 -16.33 -0.69 -19.47
CA GLY A 487 -16.87 0.64 -19.64
C GLY A 487 -16.09 1.50 -20.64
N ARG A 488 -14.75 1.38 -20.69
CA ARG A 488 -13.91 2.03 -21.70
C ARG A 488 -14.23 1.55 -23.13
N LYS A 489 -14.80 0.36 -23.27
CA LYS A 489 -15.33 -0.20 -24.53
C LYS A 489 -16.80 0.20 -24.79
N GLY A 490 -17.42 1.02 -23.96
CA GLY A 490 -18.83 1.37 -24.03
C GLY A 490 -19.80 0.32 -23.50
N ASN A 491 -19.32 -0.82 -23.00
CA ASN A 491 -20.16 -1.86 -22.37
C ASN A 491 -20.48 -1.51 -20.91
N TYR A 492 -21.28 -0.45 -20.73
CA TYR A 492 -21.66 0.01 -19.40
C TYR A 492 -22.55 -0.97 -18.64
N THR A 493 -23.31 -1.82 -19.34
CA THR A 493 -24.12 -2.87 -18.67
C THR A 493 -23.24 -3.83 -17.90
N LYS A 494 -22.18 -4.36 -18.51
CA LYS A 494 -21.26 -5.28 -17.84
C LYS A 494 -20.42 -4.57 -16.78
N ALA A 495 -20.01 -3.31 -17.03
CA ALA A 495 -19.32 -2.49 -16.06
C ALA A 495 -20.16 -2.30 -14.78
N LEU A 496 -21.44 -1.96 -14.92
CA LEU A 496 -22.37 -1.79 -13.81
C LEU A 496 -22.70 -3.11 -13.08
N GLU A 497 -22.75 -4.24 -13.77
CA GLU A 497 -22.86 -5.56 -13.12
C GLU A 497 -21.75 -5.76 -12.09
N TYR A 498 -20.51 -5.50 -12.47
CA TYR A 498 -19.36 -5.67 -11.58
C TYR A 498 -19.33 -4.65 -10.45
N ILE A 499 -19.62 -3.39 -10.72
CA ILE A 499 -19.71 -2.35 -9.70
C ILE A 499 -20.82 -2.68 -8.70
N ASN A 500 -21.97 -3.13 -9.18
CA ASN A 500 -23.12 -3.42 -8.34
C ASN A 500 -22.91 -4.68 -7.49
N ALA A 501 -22.10 -5.64 -7.91
CA ALA A 501 -21.67 -6.75 -7.05
C ALA A 501 -20.92 -6.22 -5.80
N LEU A 502 -20.02 -5.24 -5.95
CA LEU A 502 -19.32 -4.60 -4.84
C LEU A 502 -20.28 -3.77 -3.97
N ARG A 503 -21.17 -2.98 -4.59
CA ARG A 503 -22.13 -2.14 -3.87
C ARG A 503 -23.18 -2.97 -3.12
N GLN A 504 -23.57 -4.12 -3.65
CA GLN A 504 -24.45 -5.06 -2.94
C GLN A 504 -23.79 -5.59 -1.67
N ARG A 505 -22.51 -5.96 -1.72
CA ARG A 505 -21.73 -6.35 -0.55
C ARG A 505 -21.57 -5.18 0.44
N ALA A 506 -21.38 -3.96 -0.06
CA ALA A 506 -21.17 -2.74 0.70
C ALA A 506 -22.43 -2.23 1.43
N ALA A 507 -23.61 -2.61 0.97
CA ALA A 507 -24.88 -2.17 1.54
C ALA A 507 -25.05 -2.66 2.98
N TYR A 508 -25.72 -1.85 3.81
CA TYR A 508 -26.20 -2.29 5.12
C TYR A 508 -27.20 -3.41 4.97
N LYS A 509 -27.15 -4.37 5.89
CA LYS A 509 -28.04 -5.52 6.00
C LYS A 509 -28.86 -5.44 7.27
N ALA A 510 -29.99 -6.12 7.32
CA ALA A 510 -30.82 -6.23 8.52
C ALA A 510 -29.98 -6.72 9.72
N GLY A 511 -30.13 -6.06 10.85
CA GLY A 511 -29.41 -6.39 12.09
C GLY A 511 -27.96 -5.92 12.15
N GLU A 512 -27.42 -5.27 11.09
CA GLU A 512 -26.06 -4.76 11.09
C GLU A 512 -25.90 -3.58 12.05
N ALA A 513 -24.85 -3.62 12.88
CA ALA A 513 -24.58 -2.59 13.88
C ALA A 513 -23.86 -1.39 13.28
N LYS A 514 -24.40 -0.20 13.52
CA LYS A 514 -23.77 1.08 13.19
C LYS A 514 -23.72 1.96 14.44
N PRO A 515 -22.61 2.67 14.72
CA PRO A 515 -22.53 3.54 15.89
C PRO A 515 -23.64 4.58 15.91
N SER A 516 -24.39 4.68 17.02
CA SER A 516 -25.59 5.52 17.12
C SER A 516 -25.34 7.01 16.87
N VAL A 517 -24.15 7.50 17.21
CA VAL A 517 -23.73 8.89 16.96
C VAL A 517 -23.67 9.20 15.46
N ASN A 518 -23.23 8.26 14.65
CA ASN A 518 -23.13 8.44 13.19
C ASN A 518 -24.52 8.50 12.56
N TRP A 519 -25.45 7.65 13.00
CA TRP A 519 -26.84 7.70 12.55
C TRP A 519 -27.50 9.05 12.83
N ARG A 520 -27.24 9.65 13.98
CA ARG A 520 -27.76 10.98 14.31
C ARG A 520 -27.24 12.07 13.38
N VAL A 521 -25.93 12.04 13.10
CA VAL A 521 -25.29 13.02 12.22
C VAL A 521 -25.77 12.88 10.78
N GLU A 522 -26.04 11.67 10.34
CA GLU A 522 -26.51 11.37 8.98
C GLU A 522 -28.02 11.52 8.78
N GLY A 523 -28.75 11.82 9.83
CA GLY A 523 -30.19 12.05 9.77
C GLY A 523 -31.04 10.81 9.55
N GLY A 524 -30.50 9.61 9.85
CA GLY A 524 -31.22 8.34 9.78
C GLY A 524 -31.39 7.67 11.13
N THR A 525 -32.33 6.73 11.22
CA THR A 525 -32.48 5.85 12.39
C THR A 525 -31.76 4.52 12.13
N ARG A 526 -31.22 3.93 13.18
CA ARG A 526 -30.59 2.62 13.11
C ARG A 526 -31.65 1.55 12.85
N GLY A 527 -31.45 0.69 11.84
CA GLY A 527 -32.33 -0.44 11.56
C GLY A 527 -33.58 -0.09 10.77
N ASP A 528 -33.64 1.07 10.13
CA ASP A 528 -34.75 1.49 9.29
C ASP A 528 -34.85 0.79 7.93
N ALA A 529 -33.85 -0.04 7.56
CA ALA A 529 -33.83 -0.76 6.30
C ALA A 529 -33.44 -2.24 6.48
N THR A 530 -34.14 -3.12 5.75
CA THR A 530 -33.75 -4.53 5.57
C THR A 530 -32.50 -4.67 4.70
N SER A 531 -32.31 -3.77 3.75
CA SER A 531 -31.09 -3.60 2.96
C SER A 531 -31.03 -2.19 2.38
N SER A 532 -29.87 -1.57 2.42
CA SER A 532 -29.63 -0.28 1.77
C SER A 532 -29.23 -0.38 0.31
N TYR A 533 -29.12 -1.57 -0.25
CA TYR A 533 -28.65 -1.79 -1.63
C TYR A 533 -29.44 -1.00 -2.69
N PRO A 534 -30.77 -0.90 -2.63
CA PRO A 534 -31.52 -0.12 -3.62
C PRO A 534 -31.11 1.35 -3.70
N ALA A 535 -30.64 1.94 -2.56
CA ALA A 535 -30.14 3.30 -2.54
C ALA A 535 -28.70 3.43 -3.04
N LEU A 536 -27.91 2.35 -2.96
CA LEU A 536 -26.52 2.32 -3.41
C LEU A 536 -26.34 1.86 -4.85
N MET A 537 -27.33 1.19 -5.43
CA MET A 537 -27.21 0.61 -6.76
C MET A 537 -26.80 1.67 -7.78
N ALA A 538 -25.70 1.38 -8.49
CA ALA A 538 -25.19 2.24 -9.55
C ALA A 538 -25.98 2.04 -10.85
N THR A 539 -26.23 3.11 -11.54
CA THR A 539 -26.85 3.13 -12.86
C THR A 539 -26.06 4.04 -13.81
N THR A 540 -26.37 4.04 -15.08
CA THR A 540 -25.73 4.95 -16.04
C THR A 540 -25.94 6.43 -15.68
N ALA A 541 -27.00 6.77 -14.93
CA ALA A 541 -27.24 8.14 -14.47
C ALA A 541 -26.09 8.70 -13.63
N ASN A 542 -25.35 7.84 -12.89
CA ASN A 542 -24.21 8.28 -12.09
C ASN A 542 -23.11 8.96 -12.93
N PHE A 543 -22.97 8.63 -14.21
CA PHE A 543 -21.94 9.21 -15.08
C PHE A 543 -22.48 9.84 -16.38
N ASN A 544 -23.73 9.59 -16.76
CA ASN A 544 -24.38 10.34 -17.86
C ASN A 544 -24.72 11.77 -17.47
N THR A 545 -24.89 12.04 -16.19
CA THR A 545 -25.17 13.35 -15.63
C THR A 545 -24.03 13.83 -14.74
N ASN A 546 -24.04 15.11 -14.38
CA ASN A 546 -23.15 15.64 -13.35
C ASN A 546 -23.76 15.36 -11.96
N ASP A 547 -23.70 14.09 -11.52
CA ASP A 547 -24.19 13.69 -10.20
C ASP A 547 -23.32 14.37 -9.10
N PRO A 548 -23.89 15.27 -8.26
CA PRO A 548 -23.12 15.99 -7.26
C PRO A 548 -22.49 15.06 -6.19
N ARG A 549 -23.04 13.85 -6.01
CA ARG A 549 -22.48 12.85 -5.08
C ARG A 549 -21.15 12.28 -5.58
N GLU A 550 -20.90 12.34 -6.88
CA GLU A 550 -19.67 11.83 -7.48
C GLU A 550 -18.54 12.89 -7.54
N MET A 551 -18.83 14.15 -7.16
CA MET A 551 -17.83 15.21 -7.01
C MET A 551 -16.92 15.36 -8.24
N TYR A 552 -17.49 15.30 -9.45
CA TYR A 552 -16.72 15.42 -10.69
C TYR A 552 -16.04 16.78 -10.80
N PRO A 553 -14.77 16.83 -11.23
CA PRO A 553 -14.13 18.10 -11.58
C PRO A 553 -14.94 18.85 -12.66
N ALA A 554 -14.98 20.17 -12.57
CA ALA A 554 -15.79 21.00 -13.49
C ALA A 554 -15.44 20.81 -14.99
N SER A 555 -14.19 20.45 -15.29
CA SER A 555 -13.72 20.17 -16.65
C SER A 555 -14.16 18.81 -17.21
N VAL A 556 -14.76 17.96 -16.39
CA VAL A 556 -15.21 16.60 -16.76
C VAL A 556 -16.65 16.67 -17.24
N THR A 557 -16.84 16.72 -18.56
CA THR A 557 -18.12 17.04 -19.17
C THR A 557 -18.75 15.94 -20.02
N THR A 558 -17.96 14.95 -20.50
CA THR A 558 -18.49 13.85 -21.30
C THR A 558 -18.81 12.62 -20.45
N THR A 559 -19.64 11.72 -20.95
CA THR A 559 -19.97 10.43 -20.29
C THR A 559 -18.73 9.60 -20.08
N GLU A 560 -17.84 9.50 -21.06
CA GLU A 560 -16.61 8.72 -20.99
C GLU A 560 -15.66 9.27 -19.91
N GLN A 561 -15.48 10.59 -19.85
CA GLN A 561 -14.68 11.24 -18.83
C GLN A 561 -15.29 10.99 -17.44
N ARG A 562 -16.61 11.21 -17.28
CA ARG A 562 -17.29 10.96 -16.00
C ARG A 562 -17.20 9.50 -15.60
N PHE A 563 -17.30 8.56 -16.54
CA PHE A 563 -17.15 7.14 -16.25
C PHE A 563 -15.77 6.82 -15.63
N ILE A 564 -14.68 7.39 -16.16
CA ILE A 564 -13.34 7.20 -15.57
C ILE A 564 -13.28 7.77 -14.15
N HIS A 565 -13.82 8.96 -13.93
CA HIS A 565 -13.87 9.54 -12.59
C HIS A 565 -14.79 8.76 -11.65
N PHE A 566 -15.89 8.21 -12.15
CA PHE A 566 -16.79 7.33 -11.40
C PHE A 566 -16.09 6.04 -10.95
N ILE A 567 -15.31 5.41 -11.83
CA ILE A 567 -14.47 4.25 -11.47
C ILE A 567 -13.42 4.63 -10.43
N LEU A 568 -12.74 5.75 -10.57
CA LEU A 568 -11.79 6.23 -9.57
C LEU A 568 -12.46 6.49 -8.21
N ASN A 569 -13.68 7.01 -8.19
CA ASN A 569 -14.47 7.19 -6.98
C ASN A 569 -14.85 5.83 -6.35
N GLU A 570 -15.25 4.85 -7.18
CA GLU A 570 -15.55 3.51 -6.67
C GLU A 570 -14.30 2.80 -6.14
N ARG A 571 -13.12 3.03 -6.78
CA ARG A 571 -11.84 2.56 -6.25
C ARG A 571 -11.52 3.20 -4.90
N THR A 572 -11.78 4.48 -4.69
CA THR A 572 -11.66 5.11 -3.35
C THR A 572 -12.61 4.45 -2.35
N ARG A 573 -13.90 4.24 -2.69
CA ARG A 573 -14.85 3.59 -1.77
C ARG A 573 -14.43 2.17 -1.37
N GLU A 574 -13.76 1.46 -2.26
CA GLU A 574 -13.37 0.06 -2.04
C GLU A 574 -11.94 -0.09 -1.52
N LEU A 575 -10.99 0.60 -2.14
CA LEU A 575 -9.55 0.37 -1.98
C LEU A 575 -8.82 1.48 -1.21
N LEU A 576 -9.55 2.40 -0.56
CA LEU A 576 -8.96 3.52 0.19
C LEU A 576 -7.78 3.06 1.05
N GLY A 577 -6.62 3.67 0.84
CA GLY A 577 -5.40 3.39 1.59
C GLY A 577 -4.68 2.08 1.24
N GLU A 578 -5.13 1.31 0.24
CA GLU A 578 -4.48 0.03 -0.15
C GLU A 578 -3.25 0.20 -1.05
N LEU A 579 -2.61 1.36 -1.04
CA LEU A 579 -1.34 1.65 -1.71
C LEU A 579 -1.38 1.50 -3.25
N HIS A 580 -2.48 1.94 -3.88
CA HIS A 580 -2.68 1.90 -5.34
C HIS A 580 -2.94 3.26 -5.96
N ARG A 581 -3.29 4.28 -5.15
CA ARG A 581 -3.93 5.48 -5.67
C ARG A 581 -3.07 6.32 -6.59
N TRP A 582 -1.80 6.49 -6.27
CA TRP A 582 -0.92 7.29 -7.13
C TRP A 582 -0.81 6.67 -8.53
N GLU A 583 -0.63 5.36 -8.61
CA GLU A 583 -0.56 4.61 -9.88
C GLU A 583 -1.87 4.72 -10.67
N ASP A 584 -3.03 4.69 -9.99
CA ASP A 584 -4.33 4.87 -10.63
C ASP A 584 -4.48 6.26 -11.25
N LEU A 585 -4.09 7.32 -10.54
CA LEU A 585 -4.20 8.68 -11.05
C LEU A 585 -3.22 8.93 -12.21
N VAL A 586 -2.02 8.36 -12.16
CA VAL A 586 -1.03 8.46 -13.24
C VAL A 586 -1.50 7.72 -14.49
N ARG A 587 -1.92 6.44 -14.36
CA ARG A 587 -2.33 5.65 -15.52
C ARG A 587 -3.57 6.21 -16.24
N THR A 588 -4.47 6.84 -15.49
CA THR A 588 -5.70 7.47 -16.03
C THR A 588 -5.50 8.91 -16.48
N GLU A 589 -4.27 9.45 -16.39
CA GLU A 589 -3.91 10.84 -16.69
C GLU A 589 -4.70 11.88 -15.87
N THR A 590 -5.19 11.51 -14.69
CA THR A 590 -5.99 12.35 -13.81
C THR A 590 -5.22 12.97 -12.64
N LEU A 591 -3.93 12.62 -12.47
CA LEU A 591 -3.11 13.11 -11.35
C LEU A 591 -3.11 14.64 -11.27
N LEU A 592 -2.82 15.33 -12.39
CA LEU A 592 -2.70 16.77 -12.45
C LEU A 592 -4.04 17.51 -12.22
N LEU A 593 -5.15 16.79 -12.38
CA LEU A 593 -6.49 17.36 -12.18
C LEU A 593 -7.00 17.06 -10.76
N ARG A 594 -6.91 15.80 -10.31
CA ARG A 594 -7.54 15.38 -9.06
C ARG A 594 -6.70 15.68 -7.83
N ALA A 595 -5.39 15.47 -7.89
CA ALA A 595 -4.54 15.70 -6.72
C ALA A 595 -4.65 17.16 -6.24
N PRO A 596 -4.43 18.21 -7.04
CA PRO A 596 -4.54 19.58 -6.57
C PRO A 596 -5.98 20.00 -6.24
N LEU A 597 -7.01 19.35 -6.81
CA LEU A 597 -8.40 19.66 -6.52
C LEU A 597 -8.83 19.22 -5.11
N PHE A 598 -8.37 18.05 -4.69
CA PHE A 598 -8.86 17.40 -3.46
C PHE A 598 -7.83 17.35 -2.32
N ASN A 599 -6.56 17.67 -2.60
CA ASN A 599 -5.49 17.70 -1.62
C ASN A 599 -4.76 19.06 -1.67
N ALA A 600 -4.96 19.87 -0.64
CA ALA A 600 -4.41 21.22 -0.56
C ALA A 600 -2.86 21.23 -0.57
N ASP A 601 -2.22 20.20 0.00
CA ASP A 601 -0.76 20.07 -0.04
C ASP A 601 -0.27 19.82 -1.47
N ALA A 602 -0.95 18.95 -2.23
CA ALA A 602 -0.62 18.67 -3.63
C ALA A 602 -0.91 19.85 -4.58
N ALA A 603 -1.83 20.75 -4.18
CA ALA A 603 -2.07 22.00 -4.88
C ALA A 603 -0.93 23.01 -4.68
N GLY A 604 -0.12 22.86 -3.62
CA GLY A 604 0.99 23.77 -3.30
C GLY A 604 0.54 25.16 -2.87
N ILE A 605 -0.72 25.36 -2.45
CA ILE A 605 -1.28 26.64 -2.08
C ILE A 605 -0.54 27.22 -0.87
N GLY A 606 0.06 28.41 -1.05
CA GLY A 606 0.84 29.06 0.01
C GLY A 606 2.21 28.42 0.32
N LEU A 607 2.63 27.44 -0.48
CA LEU A 607 3.91 26.75 -0.31
C LEU A 607 4.83 27.05 -1.50
N PRO A 608 5.97 27.76 -1.29
CA PRO A 608 6.91 28.06 -2.37
C PRO A 608 7.46 26.80 -3.03
N ASN A 609 7.59 26.81 -4.36
CA ASN A 609 8.15 25.72 -5.16
C ASN A 609 7.43 24.36 -5.00
N SER A 610 6.19 24.38 -4.55
CA SER A 610 5.34 23.20 -4.35
C SER A 610 4.25 23.11 -5.43
N GLY A 611 3.52 21.98 -5.41
CA GLY A 611 2.44 21.68 -6.32
C GLY A 611 2.81 20.68 -7.41
N VAL A 612 1.85 19.84 -7.76
CA VAL A 612 2.02 18.81 -8.77
C VAL A 612 2.26 19.43 -10.15
N LYS A 613 3.26 18.89 -10.88
CA LYS A 613 3.65 19.34 -12.23
C LYS A 613 3.61 18.17 -13.21
N PRO A 614 3.59 18.40 -14.53
CA PRO A 614 3.49 17.36 -15.54
C PRO A 614 4.53 16.23 -15.43
N PHE A 615 5.76 16.53 -15.05
CA PHE A 615 6.82 15.55 -14.91
C PHE A 615 6.64 14.63 -13.69
N HIS A 616 5.87 15.02 -12.67
CA HIS A 616 5.58 14.21 -11.50
C HIS A 616 4.73 12.95 -11.76
N LYS A 617 4.41 12.67 -13.03
CA LYS A 617 3.87 11.37 -13.45
C LYS A 617 4.90 10.25 -13.40
N LEU A 618 6.18 10.59 -13.25
CA LEU A 618 7.29 9.68 -12.99
C LEU A 618 8.02 10.12 -11.74
N ARG A 619 8.75 9.22 -11.13
CA ARG A 619 9.68 9.49 -10.03
C ARG A 619 11.09 9.72 -10.60
N PRO A 620 11.97 10.43 -9.89
CA PRO A 620 13.36 10.56 -10.34
C PRO A 620 14.06 9.21 -10.37
N ILE A 621 14.94 9.01 -11.35
CA ILE A 621 15.86 7.86 -11.33
C ILE A 621 16.84 8.06 -10.18
N PRO A 622 17.10 7.04 -9.34
CA PRO A 622 17.98 7.18 -8.19
C PRO A 622 19.38 7.67 -8.58
N GLN A 623 19.86 8.69 -7.92
CA GLN A 623 21.20 9.23 -8.13
C GLN A 623 22.27 8.16 -7.89
N THR A 624 22.10 7.33 -6.86
CA THR A 624 22.99 6.22 -6.53
C THR A 624 23.11 5.18 -7.66
N HIS A 625 22.05 5.01 -8.45
CA HIS A 625 22.10 4.17 -9.65
C HIS A 625 22.89 4.85 -10.77
N LEU A 626 22.60 6.12 -11.07
CA LEU A 626 23.26 6.86 -12.14
C LEU A 626 24.77 7.00 -11.91
N GLU A 627 25.22 7.14 -10.67
CA GLU A 627 26.64 7.24 -10.28
C GLU A 627 27.40 5.91 -10.47
N ARG A 628 26.71 4.78 -10.54
CA ARG A 628 27.30 3.46 -10.71
C ARG A 628 27.29 2.97 -12.15
N ILE A 629 26.70 3.73 -13.07
CA ILE A 629 26.71 3.37 -14.50
C ILE A 629 28.00 3.82 -15.15
N PHE A 630 28.55 2.93 -15.94
CA PHE A 630 29.69 3.18 -16.82
C PHE A 630 29.24 3.16 -18.28
N ARG A 631 29.98 3.88 -19.12
CA ARG A 631 29.84 3.85 -20.57
C ARG A 631 31.23 3.86 -21.20
N ASN A 632 31.52 2.86 -22.04
CA ASN A 632 32.85 2.66 -22.60
C ASN A 632 33.95 2.56 -21.52
N GLY A 633 33.67 1.90 -20.40
CA GLY A 633 34.62 1.68 -19.31
C GLY A 633 34.90 2.89 -18.43
N GLN A 634 34.13 3.99 -18.56
CA GLN A 634 34.23 5.20 -17.75
C GLN A 634 32.91 5.49 -17.05
N PRO A 635 32.93 6.02 -15.82
CA PRO A 635 31.72 6.52 -15.15
C PRO A 635 31.02 7.59 -15.99
N LEU A 636 29.68 7.63 -15.96
CA LEU A 636 28.94 8.68 -16.64
C LEU A 636 29.35 10.08 -16.16
N THR A 637 29.53 10.99 -17.10
CA THR A 637 29.71 12.42 -16.82
C THR A 637 28.43 13.02 -16.19
N SER A 638 28.51 14.22 -15.67
CA SER A 638 27.32 14.91 -15.11
C SER A 638 26.24 15.15 -16.16
N GLU A 639 26.63 15.48 -17.39
CA GLU A 639 25.72 15.69 -18.53
C GLU A 639 25.04 14.37 -18.94
N GLU A 640 25.79 13.27 -18.99
CA GLU A 640 25.23 11.95 -19.29
C GLU A 640 24.28 11.48 -18.19
N ARG A 641 24.62 11.69 -16.91
CA ARG A 641 23.68 11.40 -15.79
C ARG A 641 22.38 12.19 -15.89
N GLN A 642 22.48 13.48 -16.26
CA GLN A 642 21.29 14.32 -16.46
C GLN A 642 20.47 13.86 -17.66
N ALA A 643 21.10 13.37 -18.73
CA ALA A 643 20.41 12.79 -19.89
C ALA A 643 19.70 11.47 -19.58
N GLU A 644 20.23 10.68 -18.63
CA GLU A 644 19.60 9.44 -18.15
C GLU A 644 18.50 9.71 -17.11
N GLN A 645 18.37 10.93 -16.59
CA GLN A 645 17.33 11.28 -15.60
C GLN A 645 15.97 11.43 -16.28
N ASN A 646 14.89 11.22 -15.52
CA ASN A 646 13.55 11.55 -15.99
C ASN A 646 13.39 13.06 -16.13
N PRO A 647 12.70 13.54 -17.18
CA PRO A 647 12.53 14.98 -17.44
C PRO A 647 11.97 15.72 -16.23
N GLY A 648 12.57 16.85 -15.89
CA GLY A 648 12.12 17.75 -14.80
C GLY A 648 12.80 17.52 -13.45
N TYR A 649 13.66 16.50 -13.37
CA TYR A 649 14.46 16.19 -12.18
C TYR A 649 15.94 16.51 -12.36
#